data_05b1e9037344e8567fad9b47c72ec9aa
#
_entry.id   05b1e9037344e8567fad9b47c72ec9aa
#
_cell.length_a   1.000
_cell.length_b   1.000
_cell.length_c   1.000
_cell.angle_alpha   90.00
_cell.angle_beta   90.00
_cell.angle_gamma   90.00
#
_symmetry.space_group_name_H-M   'P 1'
#
loop_
_entity.id
_entity.type
_entity.pdbx_description
1 polymer ?
#
loop_
_entity_poly.entity_id
_entity_poly.type
_entity_poly.pdbx_seq_one_letter_code
_entity_poly.pdbx_strand_id
1 'polypeptide(L)'
;MMAWALCASPTSTVAQQPATPELPVYKQPQAPIEARIDDLVGRMTLAEKVRQLDLYSGATALVDAHSDGTHATLTATFVPAKAEALFGSLGVGGIHDLNPTPVQANAIQQWVIAHNRLGIPALFIEEALHGYDTGTVFPAPIGLSATWDVSVAQATAASIASEARAHSVGMILAPVLDLARDPRWGRVEEDFGEDPYLTGQFGLAYVRGAQGSSLQNDQSVVAEPKHFAAHGSPEGGTNTSPVHIGERELRSVMLKGFEPAFRDGHAMATMAAYHEIDGIPMTANPFLLKKILRQEWGFQGFVLSDLGAIGLLYKTHHVAATPKDAVCLSIRSGVDMQFYDFGHDVFQKALIDCTQEGTLSATDLDRAARSVLRVKFMLGLFDRPLVDPELNGRTYRSEPHLAVSLQSARESMTLLKNDNGILPLSKSTSNIAVVGPNANVARYGDYEKEENGLHISLLDGLRREVPQAKIEFDDGKDIASAVSKAKGADVVVLGLGERQGISGEGFDRTSLDLPGNQEQLLEAVVATGKPVILVLENGRPLTIPWAKEHVPAILEAWYPGEFGGQAIAETLFGDNNPAGRLSVSFPRTVGQLPDFYNADPSRKRKYVDDDGQALFPFGFGLSYTNFSYAHLLAQAPPPGSHEAVRVSVEVTNAGEREGDEVTQIYLRQGTSSVETPERSLKGFSRIHLKPHETRTISFDVPQSELAIWNAEGKWVTEPGTFKVWAGGSSLADLTTNFTLKP
;
A
#
# COMPACT_ATOMS: atom_id res chain seq x y z
N MET A 1 44.95 -83.35 45.92
CA MET A 1 44.58 -82.08 46.62
C MET A 1 44.79 -81.00 45.64
N MET A 2 43.73 -80.56 44.97
CA MET A 2 43.72 -79.44 44.02
C MET A 2 42.98 -78.24 44.62
N ALA A 3 43.69 -77.13 44.78
CA ALA A 3 43.15 -75.87 45.25
C ALA A 3 42.61 -75.04 44.09
N TRP A 4 41.36 -74.66 44.18
CA TRP A 4 40.73 -73.74 43.21
C TRP A 4 41.00 -72.31 43.69
N ALA A 5 41.65 -71.47 42.85
CA ALA A 5 41.81 -70.05 43.05
C ALA A 5 40.62 -69.29 42.35
N LEU A 6 39.81 -68.58 43.11
CA LEU A 6 38.78 -67.66 42.64
C LEU A 6 39.46 -66.36 42.19
N CYS A 7 39.37 -66.05 40.87
CA CYS A 7 39.69 -64.74 40.36
C CYS A 7 38.47 -63.83 40.46
N ALA A 8 38.52 -62.84 41.36
CA ALA A 8 37.53 -61.75 41.40
C ALA A 8 37.89 -60.69 40.33
N SER A 9 37.01 -60.48 39.36
CA SER A 9 37.13 -59.41 38.37
C SER A 9 36.66 -58.06 38.97
N PRO A 10 37.39 -56.95 38.77
CA PRO A 10 36.90 -55.63 39.25
C PRO A 10 35.79 -55.14 38.37
N THR A 11 34.62 -54.88 38.95
CA THR A 11 33.51 -54.16 38.33
C THR A 11 33.88 -52.67 38.16
N SER A 12 34.20 -52.25 36.92
CA SER A 12 34.38 -50.83 36.59
C SER A 12 33.04 -50.14 36.61
N THR A 13 32.79 -49.33 37.62
CA THR A 13 31.69 -48.33 37.62
C THR A 13 32.01 -47.24 36.60
N VAL A 14 31.35 -47.30 35.45
CA VAL A 14 31.34 -46.19 34.49
C VAL A 14 30.55 -45.06 35.16
N ALA A 15 31.23 -43.98 35.51
CA ALA A 15 30.60 -42.75 35.95
C ALA A 15 29.78 -42.21 34.77
N GLN A 16 28.42 -42.17 34.90
CA GLN A 16 27.58 -41.46 33.96
C GLN A 16 27.99 -39.97 33.97
N GLN A 17 28.50 -39.48 32.83
CA GLN A 17 28.64 -38.05 32.61
C GLN A 17 27.25 -37.38 32.83
N PRO A 18 27.18 -36.26 33.54
CA PRO A 18 25.93 -35.52 33.66
C PRO A 18 25.47 -35.17 32.27
N ALA A 19 24.23 -35.56 31.91
CA ALA A 19 23.61 -35.21 30.66
C ALA A 19 23.67 -33.68 30.52
N THR A 20 24.24 -33.21 29.42
CA THR A 20 24.19 -31.78 29.05
C THR A 20 22.73 -31.37 29.10
N PRO A 21 22.32 -30.32 29.83
CA PRO A 21 20.93 -29.91 29.87
C PRO A 21 20.44 -29.65 28.46
N GLU A 22 19.39 -30.35 28.07
CA GLU A 22 18.77 -30.19 26.76
C GLU A 22 18.30 -28.72 26.58
N LEU A 23 18.62 -28.12 25.44
CA LEU A 23 18.22 -26.74 25.16
C LEU A 23 16.69 -26.62 25.23
N PRO A 24 16.17 -25.54 25.83
CA PRO A 24 14.72 -25.27 25.80
C PRO A 24 14.17 -25.38 24.41
N VAL A 25 12.91 -25.84 24.23
CA VAL A 25 12.30 -26.07 22.91
C VAL A 25 12.29 -24.80 22.05
N TYR A 26 12.06 -23.63 22.66
CA TYR A 26 12.05 -22.38 21.91
C TYR A 26 13.41 -21.99 21.30
N LYS A 27 14.53 -22.57 21.81
CA LYS A 27 15.90 -22.39 21.29
C LYS A 27 16.32 -23.49 20.32
N GLN A 28 15.44 -24.43 19.98
CA GLN A 28 15.73 -25.51 19.03
C GLN A 28 15.22 -25.13 17.64
N PRO A 29 16.10 -24.79 16.67
CA PRO A 29 15.67 -24.31 15.33
C PRO A 29 14.82 -25.31 14.56
N GLN A 30 14.96 -26.61 14.84
CA GLN A 30 14.26 -27.70 14.16
C GLN A 30 12.87 -27.99 14.77
N ALA A 31 12.56 -27.42 15.94
CA ALA A 31 11.23 -27.59 16.54
C ALA A 31 10.18 -26.76 15.80
N PRO A 32 8.93 -27.28 15.68
CA PRO A 32 7.85 -26.51 15.07
C PRO A 32 7.65 -25.15 15.76
N ILE A 33 7.38 -24.11 15.00
CA ILE A 33 7.25 -22.72 15.51
C ILE A 33 6.22 -22.65 16.65
N GLU A 34 5.06 -23.30 16.51
CA GLU A 34 4.04 -23.30 17.57
C GLU A 34 4.55 -23.95 18.88
N ALA A 35 5.29 -25.04 18.80
CA ALA A 35 5.89 -25.66 19.97
C ALA A 35 6.96 -24.76 20.63
N ARG A 36 7.69 -24.00 19.81
CA ARG A 36 8.66 -23.00 20.29
C ARG A 36 7.95 -21.85 21.02
N ILE A 37 6.83 -21.37 20.46
CA ILE A 37 6.00 -20.32 21.07
C ILE A 37 5.41 -20.82 22.39
N ASP A 38 4.86 -22.05 22.44
CA ASP A 38 4.28 -22.65 23.62
C ASP A 38 5.29 -22.72 24.78
N ASP A 39 6.49 -23.20 24.49
CA ASP A 39 7.57 -23.29 25.47
C ASP A 39 8.02 -21.91 25.95
N LEU A 40 8.17 -20.94 25.04
CA LEU A 40 8.59 -19.57 25.39
C LEU A 40 7.55 -18.86 26.25
N VAL A 41 6.29 -18.83 25.80
CA VAL A 41 5.18 -18.16 26.54
C VAL A 41 4.96 -18.79 27.91
N GLY A 42 5.12 -20.12 28.04
CA GLY A 42 5.07 -20.83 29.33
C GLY A 42 6.20 -20.46 30.31
N ARG A 43 7.32 -19.92 29.79
CA ARG A 43 8.46 -19.45 30.62
C ARG A 43 8.40 -17.97 30.96
N MET A 44 7.58 -17.18 30.23
CA MET A 44 7.49 -15.73 30.38
C MET A 44 6.70 -15.39 31.66
N THR A 45 7.19 -14.40 32.39
CA THR A 45 6.42 -13.70 33.43
C THR A 45 5.38 -12.77 32.75
N LEU A 46 4.40 -12.32 33.56
CA LEU A 46 3.40 -11.34 33.08
C LEU A 46 4.05 -10.07 32.51
N ALA A 47 5.06 -9.53 33.19
CA ALA A 47 5.79 -8.35 32.75
C ALA A 47 6.52 -8.58 31.42
N GLU A 48 7.15 -9.75 31.21
CA GLU A 48 7.81 -10.09 29.94
C GLU A 48 6.80 -10.23 28.79
N LYS A 49 5.59 -10.79 29.04
CA LYS A 49 4.51 -10.86 28.01
C LYS A 49 4.02 -9.48 27.63
N VAL A 50 3.73 -8.63 28.60
CA VAL A 50 3.27 -7.26 28.38
C VAL A 50 4.30 -6.45 27.60
N ARG A 51 5.59 -6.64 27.86
CA ARG A 51 6.69 -5.96 27.15
C ARG A 51 6.72 -6.28 25.65
N GLN A 52 6.24 -7.45 25.23
CA GLN A 52 6.16 -7.78 23.81
C GLN A 52 5.05 -7.04 23.05
N LEU A 53 4.11 -6.41 23.76
CA LEU A 53 2.97 -5.69 23.18
C LEU A 53 3.23 -4.17 23.03
N ASP A 54 4.46 -3.75 23.25
CA ASP A 54 4.85 -2.35 23.34
C ASP A 54 5.86 -2.00 22.23
N LEU A 55 5.58 -0.95 21.46
CA LEU A 55 6.46 -0.43 20.42
C LEU A 55 7.23 0.78 20.95
N TYR A 56 8.53 0.78 20.73
CA TYR A 56 9.45 1.79 21.23
C TYR A 56 10.01 2.64 20.09
N SER A 57 10.04 3.96 20.27
CA SER A 57 10.75 4.83 19.34
C SER A 57 12.27 4.64 19.48
N GLY A 58 12.93 4.38 18.37
CA GLY A 58 14.37 4.18 18.32
C GLY A 58 15.16 5.45 18.06
N ALA A 59 14.59 6.43 17.40
CA ALA A 59 15.20 7.67 16.92
C ALA A 59 16.34 8.20 17.85
N THR A 60 16.08 9.23 18.65
CA THR A 60 17.07 9.75 19.61
C THR A 60 17.15 8.95 20.90
N ALA A 61 16.24 7.99 21.11
CA ALA A 61 16.14 7.23 22.36
C ALA A 61 17.22 6.15 22.50
N LEU A 62 17.86 5.70 21.43
CA LEU A 62 18.85 4.62 21.44
C LEU A 62 20.23 5.05 20.95
N VAL A 63 20.34 6.13 20.19
CA VAL A 63 21.59 6.59 19.58
C VAL A 63 21.99 7.98 20.08
N ASP A 64 23.27 8.33 19.95
CA ASP A 64 23.79 9.66 20.25
C ASP A 64 23.72 10.54 18.98
N ALA A 65 22.54 10.78 18.52
CA ALA A 65 22.36 11.46 17.25
C ALA A 65 22.08 12.94 17.40
N HIS A 66 22.58 13.70 16.45
CA HIS A 66 21.84 14.83 15.90
C HIS A 66 20.83 14.25 14.90
N SER A 67 19.67 13.81 15.37
CA SER A 67 18.61 13.40 14.47
C SER A 67 17.77 14.62 14.11
N ASP A 68 17.20 14.62 12.93
CA ASP A 68 16.16 15.58 12.54
C ASP A 68 14.81 15.30 13.25
N GLY A 69 14.80 14.36 14.18
CA GLY A 69 13.64 13.92 14.97
C GLY A 69 12.99 12.61 14.49
N THR A 70 13.25 12.18 13.25
CA THR A 70 12.60 11.01 12.65
C THR A 70 13.58 9.93 12.21
N HIS A 71 14.86 10.26 11.99
CA HIS A 71 15.87 9.29 11.49
C HIS A 71 17.15 9.37 12.29
N ALA A 72 17.77 8.21 12.56
CA ALA A 72 19.13 8.16 13.05
C ALA A 72 20.09 8.51 11.91
N THR A 73 21.02 9.44 12.13
CA THR A 73 22.03 9.74 11.10
C THR A 73 22.95 8.53 10.89
N LEU A 74 23.48 8.36 9.67
CA LEU A 74 24.42 7.30 9.34
C LEU A 74 25.66 7.26 10.27
N THR A 75 26.01 8.38 10.89
CA THR A 75 27.14 8.52 11.84
C THR A 75 26.74 8.34 13.30
N ALA A 76 25.46 8.20 13.61
CA ALA A 76 24.99 7.98 14.96
C ALA A 76 25.49 6.65 15.52
N THR A 77 25.89 6.60 16.78
CA THR A 77 26.32 5.39 17.45
C THR A 77 25.33 4.93 18.50
N PHE A 78 25.15 3.61 18.61
CA PHE A 78 24.32 3.01 19.64
C PHE A 78 24.87 3.31 21.04
N VAL A 79 24.00 3.73 21.96
CA VAL A 79 24.36 4.08 23.36
C VAL A 79 23.74 3.06 24.32
N PRO A 80 24.51 2.09 24.81
CA PRO A 80 24.00 1.04 25.71
C PRO A 80 23.30 1.58 26.97
N ALA A 81 23.77 2.70 27.54
CA ALA A 81 23.15 3.29 28.72
C ALA A 81 21.71 3.81 28.43
N LYS A 82 21.43 4.28 27.22
CA LYS A 82 20.07 4.66 26.80
C LYS A 82 19.18 3.41 26.69
N ALA A 83 19.68 2.32 26.12
CA ALA A 83 18.96 1.07 26.02
C ALA A 83 18.67 0.45 27.40
N GLU A 84 19.62 0.52 28.33
CA GLU A 84 19.41 0.09 29.72
C GLU A 84 18.30 0.89 30.41
N ALA A 85 18.31 2.21 30.23
CA ALA A 85 17.29 3.08 30.80
C ALA A 85 15.89 2.84 30.20
N LEU A 86 15.81 2.52 28.89
CA LEU A 86 14.56 2.33 28.17
C LEU A 86 13.98 0.91 28.32
N PHE A 87 14.82 -0.13 28.17
CA PHE A 87 14.40 -1.52 28.10
C PHE A 87 14.59 -2.28 29.42
N GLY A 88 15.60 -1.92 30.22
CA GLY A 88 15.99 -2.69 31.40
C GLY A 88 16.29 -4.14 31.03
N SER A 89 15.84 -5.08 31.89
CA SER A 89 16.07 -6.53 31.73
C SER A 89 14.88 -7.31 31.16
N LEU A 90 13.80 -6.63 30.73
CA LEU A 90 12.57 -7.29 30.27
C LEU A 90 12.52 -7.49 28.75
N GLY A 91 13.48 -6.91 28.00
CA GLY A 91 13.48 -6.92 26.54
C GLY A 91 12.50 -5.92 25.93
N VAL A 92 12.12 -6.12 24.66
CA VAL A 92 11.28 -5.20 23.89
C VAL A 92 10.44 -5.96 22.86
N GLY A 93 9.23 -5.48 22.59
CA GLY A 93 8.35 -5.98 21.53
C GLY A 93 8.87 -5.59 20.15
N GLY A 94 8.80 -4.30 19.84
CA GLY A 94 9.28 -3.71 18.60
C GLY A 94 10.04 -2.40 18.82
N ILE A 95 10.80 -1.98 17.81
CA ILE A 95 11.49 -0.69 17.73
C ILE A 95 11.13 -0.07 16.38
N HIS A 96 10.73 1.20 16.37
CA HIS A 96 10.29 1.97 15.22
C HIS A 96 10.96 3.35 15.18
N ASP A 97 10.90 4.09 14.10
CA ASP A 97 11.51 5.42 13.92
C ASP A 97 13.04 5.43 14.12
N LEU A 98 13.72 4.37 13.77
CA LEU A 98 15.16 4.32 13.88
C LEU A 98 15.87 4.43 12.53
N ASN A 99 15.33 3.77 11.50
CA ASN A 99 15.95 3.61 10.19
C ASN A 99 17.45 3.24 10.34
N PRO A 100 17.77 2.12 10.99
CA PRO A 100 19.13 1.83 11.42
C PRO A 100 20.03 1.45 10.25
N THR A 101 21.31 1.81 10.32
CA THR A 101 22.30 1.09 9.51
C THR A 101 22.42 -0.36 9.99
N PRO A 102 22.87 -1.29 9.15
CA PRO A 102 23.11 -2.69 9.56
C PRO A 102 23.97 -2.84 10.80
N VAL A 103 24.98 -1.98 10.96
CA VAL A 103 25.89 -1.98 12.11
C VAL A 103 25.17 -1.52 13.39
N GLN A 104 24.37 -0.45 13.31
CA GLN A 104 23.55 0.03 14.43
C GLN A 104 22.52 -1.02 14.84
N ALA A 105 21.78 -1.59 13.88
CA ALA A 105 20.80 -2.63 14.12
C ALA A 105 21.41 -3.85 14.82
N ASN A 106 22.55 -4.32 14.34
CA ASN A 106 23.26 -5.46 14.92
C ASN A 106 23.71 -5.16 16.36
N ALA A 107 24.23 -3.96 16.62
CA ALA A 107 24.64 -3.57 17.98
C ALA A 107 23.47 -3.55 18.96
N ILE A 108 22.34 -2.96 18.55
CA ILE A 108 21.11 -2.92 19.35
C ILE A 108 20.57 -4.34 19.58
N GLN A 109 20.49 -5.16 18.54
CA GLN A 109 19.98 -6.52 18.63
C GLN A 109 20.81 -7.40 19.56
N GLN A 110 22.14 -7.32 19.45
CA GLN A 110 23.06 -8.04 20.35
C GLN A 110 22.86 -7.61 21.79
N TRP A 111 22.72 -6.31 22.04
CA TRP A 111 22.47 -5.79 23.38
C TRP A 111 21.13 -6.27 23.93
N VAL A 112 20.04 -6.17 23.15
CA VAL A 112 18.69 -6.60 23.56
C VAL A 112 18.69 -8.08 23.95
N ILE A 113 19.27 -8.95 23.11
CA ILE A 113 19.33 -10.39 23.36
C ILE A 113 20.14 -10.71 24.62
N ALA A 114 21.26 -10.03 24.83
CA ALA A 114 22.14 -10.27 25.97
C ALA A 114 21.58 -9.80 27.31
N HIS A 115 20.69 -8.79 27.30
CA HIS A 115 20.20 -8.13 28.51
C HIS A 115 18.77 -8.53 28.93
N ASN A 116 18.11 -9.47 28.21
CA ASN A 116 16.88 -10.06 28.67
C ASN A 116 17.04 -11.57 28.97
N ARG A 117 16.36 -12.02 30.01
CA ARG A 117 16.50 -13.36 30.55
C ARG A 117 16.25 -14.50 29.56
N LEU A 118 15.35 -14.30 28.62
CA LEU A 118 14.94 -15.29 27.63
C LEU A 118 15.65 -15.14 26.30
N GLY A 119 16.43 -14.07 26.10
CA GLY A 119 17.12 -13.79 24.86
C GLY A 119 16.16 -13.49 23.70
N ILE A 120 15.02 -12.85 23.98
CA ILE A 120 14.02 -12.50 22.96
C ILE A 120 14.55 -11.34 22.11
N PRO A 121 14.63 -11.49 20.78
CA PRO A 121 15.11 -10.43 19.89
C PRO A 121 14.09 -9.29 19.74
N ALA A 122 14.56 -8.10 19.39
CA ALA A 122 13.70 -6.99 18.94
C ALA A 122 13.15 -7.25 17.55
N LEU A 123 11.99 -6.69 17.23
CA LEU A 123 11.45 -6.57 15.88
C LEU A 123 11.61 -5.11 15.45
N PHE A 124 12.42 -4.84 14.40
CA PHE A 124 12.51 -3.51 13.80
C PHE A 124 11.34 -3.34 12.83
N ILE A 125 10.59 -2.27 13.00
CA ILE A 125 9.39 -1.92 12.23
C ILE A 125 9.62 -0.52 11.68
N GLU A 126 9.42 -0.29 10.36
CA GLU A 126 9.67 1.02 9.78
C GLU A 126 8.64 1.36 8.69
N GLU A 127 8.46 2.64 8.40
CA GLU A 127 7.71 3.09 7.24
C GLU A 127 8.47 2.74 5.96
N ALA A 128 7.75 2.27 4.96
CA ALA A 128 8.32 1.99 3.64
C ALA A 128 7.21 1.85 2.60
N LEU A 129 6.34 2.87 2.46
CA LEU A 129 5.14 2.81 1.64
C LEU A 129 5.46 2.69 0.14
N HIS A 130 6.36 3.54 -0.37
CA HIS A 130 6.82 3.53 -1.77
C HIS A 130 8.33 3.78 -1.92
N GLY A 131 9.08 3.49 -0.88
CA GLY A 131 10.51 3.53 -0.73
C GLY A 131 10.87 3.19 0.72
N TYR A 132 12.15 3.00 1.02
CA TYR A 132 12.64 2.82 2.37
C TYR A 132 13.77 3.81 2.66
N ASP A 133 13.54 4.75 3.60
CA ASP A 133 14.49 5.78 4.03
C ASP A 133 15.08 6.54 2.82
N THR A 134 16.39 6.54 2.62
CA THR A 134 17.08 7.16 1.49
C THR A 134 17.30 6.19 0.32
N GLY A 135 16.55 5.10 0.27
CA GLY A 135 16.64 4.06 -0.75
C GLY A 135 16.07 4.45 -2.12
N THR A 136 15.62 3.44 -2.84
CA THR A 136 14.98 3.64 -4.15
C THR A 136 13.57 4.17 -3.96
N VAL A 137 13.26 5.30 -4.59
CA VAL A 137 11.92 5.93 -4.54
C VAL A 137 11.10 5.49 -5.75
N PHE A 138 9.98 4.85 -5.48
CA PHE A 138 9.01 4.37 -6.47
C PHE A 138 7.84 5.36 -6.60
N PRO A 139 6.98 5.22 -7.62
CA PRO A 139 5.72 5.96 -7.64
C PRO A 139 4.89 5.73 -6.38
N ALA A 140 4.21 6.77 -5.91
CA ALA A 140 3.21 6.63 -4.86
C ALA A 140 2.15 5.58 -5.25
N PRO A 141 1.48 4.89 -4.30
CA PRO A 141 0.57 3.79 -4.60
C PRO A 141 -0.52 4.11 -5.62
N ILE A 142 -1.07 5.33 -5.64
CA ILE A 142 -2.03 5.76 -6.66
C ILE A 142 -1.42 5.77 -8.08
N GLY A 143 -0.16 6.19 -8.20
CA GLY A 143 0.60 6.11 -9.45
C GLY A 143 0.98 4.67 -9.81
N LEU A 144 1.38 3.86 -8.82
CA LEU A 144 1.68 2.45 -9.03
C LEU A 144 0.45 1.67 -9.49
N SER A 145 -0.72 1.94 -8.95
CA SER A 145 -1.98 1.31 -9.38
C SER A 145 -2.40 1.73 -10.80
N ALA A 146 -2.04 2.95 -11.23
CA ALA A 146 -2.29 3.41 -12.59
C ALA A 146 -1.52 2.61 -13.66
N THR A 147 -0.52 1.82 -13.29
CA THR A 147 0.14 0.85 -14.19
C THR A 147 -0.80 -0.28 -14.63
N TRP A 148 -1.79 -0.66 -13.79
CA TRP A 148 -2.61 -1.85 -13.96
C TRP A 148 -1.77 -3.12 -14.22
N ASP A 149 -0.55 -3.14 -13.67
CA ASP A 149 0.37 -4.27 -13.72
C ASP A 149 0.75 -4.74 -12.31
N VAL A 150 0.11 -5.82 -11.88
CA VAL A 150 0.38 -6.42 -10.56
C VAL A 150 1.80 -6.99 -10.45
N SER A 151 2.44 -7.32 -11.58
CA SER A 151 3.82 -7.84 -11.56
C SER A 151 4.82 -6.73 -11.21
N VAL A 152 4.59 -5.51 -11.68
CA VAL A 152 5.38 -4.33 -11.32
C VAL A 152 5.17 -3.97 -9.85
N ALA A 153 3.92 -4.04 -9.36
CA ALA A 153 3.64 -3.83 -7.94
C ALA A 153 4.36 -4.87 -7.04
N GLN A 154 4.36 -6.14 -7.45
CA GLN A 154 5.10 -7.19 -6.74
C GLN A 154 6.60 -6.95 -6.75
N ALA A 155 7.17 -6.54 -7.88
CA ALA A 155 8.59 -6.24 -8.02
C ALA A 155 9.00 -5.00 -7.19
N THR A 156 8.15 -3.97 -7.16
CA THR A 156 8.31 -2.77 -6.32
C THR A 156 8.38 -3.17 -4.84
N ALA A 157 7.39 -3.91 -4.35
CA ALA A 157 7.36 -4.36 -2.96
C ALA A 157 8.56 -5.26 -2.60
N ALA A 158 9.00 -6.14 -3.51
CA ALA A 158 10.18 -6.97 -3.31
C ALA A 158 11.47 -6.14 -3.22
N SER A 159 11.59 -5.08 -4.03
CA SER A 159 12.71 -4.15 -3.99
C SER A 159 12.77 -3.39 -2.66
N ILE A 160 11.65 -2.81 -2.25
CA ILE A 160 11.51 -2.11 -0.95
C ILE A 160 11.85 -3.05 0.21
N ALA A 161 11.27 -4.25 0.20
CA ALA A 161 11.47 -5.25 1.25
C ALA A 161 12.95 -5.65 1.38
N SER A 162 13.63 -5.85 0.26
CA SER A 162 15.05 -6.26 0.27
C SER A 162 15.96 -5.12 0.74
N GLU A 163 15.66 -3.86 0.42
CA GLU A 163 16.38 -2.70 0.94
C GLU A 163 16.15 -2.54 2.46
N ALA A 164 14.91 -2.62 2.92
CA ALA A 164 14.56 -2.58 4.34
C ALA A 164 15.20 -3.75 5.12
N ARG A 165 15.15 -4.97 4.57
CA ARG A 165 15.72 -6.15 5.21
C ARG A 165 17.24 -6.06 5.36
N ALA A 166 17.93 -5.47 4.39
CA ALA A 166 19.37 -5.23 4.48
C ALA A 166 19.75 -4.32 5.66
N HIS A 167 18.81 -3.52 6.14
CA HIS A 167 18.91 -2.66 7.33
C HIS A 167 18.37 -3.32 8.62
N SER A 168 18.11 -4.64 8.59
CA SER A 168 17.53 -5.41 9.71
C SER A 168 16.04 -5.16 9.98
N VAL A 169 15.36 -4.38 9.16
CA VAL A 169 13.91 -4.20 9.29
C VAL A 169 13.24 -5.55 9.07
N GLY A 170 12.35 -5.93 9.98
CA GLY A 170 11.61 -7.18 9.90
C GLY A 170 10.16 -6.98 9.44
N MET A 171 9.65 -5.74 9.53
CA MET A 171 8.29 -5.41 9.14
C MET A 171 8.22 -3.99 8.59
N ILE A 172 7.46 -3.81 7.51
CA ILE A 172 7.16 -2.51 6.91
C ILE A 172 5.67 -2.19 7.07
N LEU A 173 5.35 -0.90 7.32
CA LEU A 173 3.99 -0.41 7.52
C LEU A 173 3.31 -0.13 6.17
N ALA A 174 3.22 -1.17 5.35
CA ALA A 174 2.65 -1.16 3.99
C ALA A 174 2.14 -2.56 3.60
N PRO A 175 1.19 -2.67 2.64
CA PRO A 175 0.55 -1.64 1.80
C PRO A 175 -0.67 -0.99 2.44
N VAL A 176 -1.08 0.20 1.93
CA VAL A 176 -2.40 0.79 2.22
C VAL A 176 -3.43 0.18 1.28
N LEU A 177 -4.50 -0.39 1.85
CA LEU A 177 -5.58 -1.08 1.12
C LEU A 177 -6.95 -0.42 1.33
N ASP A 178 -6.96 0.81 1.78
CA ASP A 178 -8.15 1.61 1.83
C ASP A 178 -8.66 1.89 0.40
N LEU A 179 -9.92 2.26 0.28
CA LEU A 179 -10.52 2.60 -1.02
C LEU A 179 -10.71 4.11 -1.09
N ALA A 180 -10.16 4.75 -2.11
CA ALA A 180 -10.28 6.17 -2.38
C ALA A 180 -11.72 6.57 -2.76
N ARG A 181 -12.65 6.52 -1.79
CA ARG A 181 -14.09 6.80 -2.02
C ARG A 181 -14.43 8.28 -1.94
N ASP A 182 -13.62 9.06 -1.24
CA ASP A 182 -13.75 10.51 -1.17
C ASP A 182 -12.40 11.18 -1.49
N PRO A 183 -12.23 11.75 -2.68
CA PRO A 183 -10.96 12.36 -3.09
C PRO A 183 -10.59 13.64 -2.32
N ARG A 184 -11.46 14.16 -1.45
CA ARG A 184 -11.10 15.26 -0.52
C ARG A 184 -10.15 14.80 0.57
N TRP A 185 -10.16 13.51 0.89
CA TRP A 185 -9.26 12.89 1.86
C TRP A 185 -7.81 12.99 1.41
N GLY A 186 -6.92 13.44 2.32
CA GLY A 186 -5.52 13.71 2.02
C GLY A 186 -4.72 12.48 1.60
N ARG A 187 -5.10 11.29 2.08
CA ARG A 187 -4.36 10.04 1.93
C ARG A 187 -4.71 9.23 0.68
N VAL A 188 -5.47 9.80 -0.27
CA VAL A 188 -5.78 9.14 -1.55
C VAL A 188 -4.52 8.69 -2.30
N GLU A 189 -3.42 9.43 -2.19
CA GLU A 189 -2.14 9.08 -2.81
C GLU A 189 -1.53 7.77 -2.31
N GLU A 190 -1.93 7.34 -1.09
CA GLU A 190 -1.46 6.10 -0.48
C GLU A 190 -2.24 4.87 -0.94
N ASP A 191 -3.39 5.06 -1.61
CA ASP A 191 -4.31 3.99 -1.99
C ASP A 191 -4.04 3.46 -3.40
N PHE A 192 -4.50 2.23 -3.67
CA PHE A 192 -4.52 1.68 -5.02
C PHE A 192 -5.79 2.04 -5.81
N GLY A 193 -6.57 3.00 -5.33
CA GLY A 193 -7.71 3.58 -6.04
C GLY A 193 -9.08 3.27 -5.43
N GLU A 194 -10.13 3.48 -6.23
CA GLU A 194 -11.52 3.37 -5.76
C GLU A 194 -12.12 1.96 -5.84
N ASP A 195 -11.49 1.05 -6.60
CA ASP A 195 -12.08 -0.26 -6.90
C ASP A 195 -11.58 -1.36 -5.96
N PRO A 196 -12.48 -2.13 -5.33
CA PRO A 196 -12.10 -3.17 -4.38
C PRO A 196 -11.37 -4.36 -5.01
N TYR A 197 -11.65 -4.71 -6.28
CA TYR A 197 -10.97 -5.81 -6.96
C TYR A 197 -9.55 -5.41 -7.37
N LEU A 198 -9.38 -4.22 -7.96
CA LEU A 198 -8.06 -3.68 -8.32
C LEU A 198 -7.17 -3.57 -7.06
N THR A 199 -7.67 -2.92 -6.00
CA THR A 199 -6.96 -2.79 -4.72
C THR A 199 -6.60 -4.15 -4.14
N GLY A 200 -7.51 -5.12 -4.17
CA GLY A 200 -7.25 -6.47 -3.67
C GLY A 200 -6.15 -7.20 -4.45
N GLN A 201 -6.11 -7.06 -5.78
CA GLN A 201 -5.06 -7.67 -6.61
C GLN A 201 -3.69 -7.00 -6.40
N PHE A 202 -3.65 -5.67 -6.32
CA PHE A 202 -2.42 -4.93 -6.01
C PHE A 202 -1.93 -5.23 -4.59
N GLY A 203 -2.83 -5.26 -3.60
CA GLY A 203 -2.51 -5.62 -2.22
C GLY A 203 -1.93 -7.03 -2.10
N LEU A 204 -2.54 -8.01 -2.78
CA LEU A 204 -2.02 -9.37 -2.85
C LEU A 204 -0.62 -9.44 -3.46
N ALA A 205 -0.41 -8.74 -4.58
CA ALA A 205 0.89 -8.68 -5.25
C ALA A 205 1.95 -8.02 -4.35
N TYR A 206 1.59 -6.94 -3.68
CA TYR A 206 2.48 -6.24 -2.75
C TYR A 206 2.88 -7.14 -1.57
N VAL A 207 1.93 -7.80 -0.92
CA VAL A 207 2.22 -8.74 0.19
C VAL A 207 3.13 -9.88 -0.28
N ARG A 208 2.85 -10.46 -1.45
CA ARG A 208 3.70 -11.52 -2.03
C ARG A 208 5.10 -11.03 -2.37
N GLY A 209 5.23 -9.80 -2.86
CA GLY A 209 6.52 -9.17 -3.11
C GLY A 209 7.32 -8.98 -1.82
N ALA A 210 6.71 -8.34 -0.81
CA ALA A 210 7.36 -8.03 0.45
C ALA A 210 7.72 -9.28 1.28
N GLN A 211 6.80 -10.26 1.38
CA GLN A 211 7.01 -11.47 2.19
C GLN A 211 7.76 -12.58 1.43
N GLY A 212 7.82 -12.50 0.09
CA GLY A 212 8.48 -13.50 -0.75
C GLY A 212 7.96 -14.91 -0.53
N SER A 213 8.78 -15.92 -0.86
CA SER A 213 8.44 -17.32 -0.63
C SER A 213 8.68 -17.79 0.80
N SER A 214 9.43 -17.02 1.60
CA SER A 214 9.76 -17.31 2.99
C SER A 214 10.24 -16.05 3.69
N LEU A 215 9.70 -15.78 4.87
CA LEU A 215 10.17 -14.69 5.75
C LEU A 215 11.55 -14.94 6.36
N GLN A 216 12.10 -16.16 6.24
CA GLN A 216 13.41 -16.50 6.77
C GLN A 216 14.58 -16.14 5.85
N ASN A 217 14.32 -15.63 4.64
CA ASN A 217 15.39 -15.18 3.75
C ASN A 217 15.88 -13.76 4.08
N ASP A 218 16.95 -13.33 3.45
CA ASP A 218 17.58 -12.03 3.70
C ASP A 218 17.02 -10.90 2.80
N GLN A 219 15.87 -11.10 2.17
CA GLN A 219 15.24 -10.18 1.23
C GLN A 219 13.78 -9.89 1.56
N SER A 220 13.20 -10.62 2.53
CA SER A 220 11.78 -10.54 2.84
C SER A 220 11.54 -9.88 4.19
N VAL A 221 10.45 -9.14 4.27
CA VAL A 221 9.91 -8.53 5.49
C VAL A 221 8.42 -8.86 5.63
N VAL A 222 7.88 -8.70 6.81
CA VAL A 222 6.43 -8.77 7.02
C VAL A 222 5.79 -7.53 6.42
N ALA A 223 4.76 -7.72 5.59
CA ALA A 223 3.89 -6.67 5.10
C ALA A 223 2.74 -6.43 6.09
N GLU A 224 2.34 -5.19 6.25
CA GLU A 224 1.23 -4.76 7.09
C GLU A 224 0.13 -4.09 6.27
N PRO A 225 -0.82 -4.84 5.69
CA PRO A 225 -2.02 -4.24 5.11
C PRO A 225 -2.72 -3.30 6.07
N LYS A 226 -2.91 -2.03 5.67
CA LYS A 226 -3.48 -0.96 6.50
C LYS A 226 -4.47 -0.11 5.69
N HIS A 227 -5.41 0.63 6.29
CA HIS A 227 -5.76 0.63 7.71
C HIS A 227 -7.05 -0.18 7.90
N PHE A 228 -7.00 -1.27 8.61
CA PHE A 228 -8.10 -2.23 8.71
C PHE A 228 -9.24 -1.71 9.59
N ALA A 229 -10.40 -1.33 8.99
CA ALA A 229 -10.76 -1.30 7.59
C ALA A 229 -11.70 -0.13 7.29
N ALA A 230 -11.84 0.24 6.00
CA ALA A 230 -12.78 1.27 5.52
C ALA A 230 -12.36 2.73 5.80
N HIS A 231 -11.10 3.02 6.07
CA HIS A 231 -10.62 4.36 6.39
C HIS A 231 -10.75 5.36 5.24
N GLY A 232 -10.69 4.92 3.98
CA GLY A 232 -10.79 5.75 2.76
C GLY A 232 -12.20 6.25 2.40
N SER A 233 -13.19 6.10 3.31
CA SER A 233 -14.55 6.62 3.16
C SER A 233 -14.94 7.55 4.32
N PRO A 234 -14.09 8.48 4.76
CA PRO A 234 -14.38 9.29 5.94
C PRO A 234 -15.49 10.30 5.65
N GLU A 235 -16.36 10.56 6.63
CA GLU A 235 -17.39 11.56 6.53
C GLU A 235 -16.81 12.95 6.21
N GLY A 236 -17.34 13.60 5.18
CA GLY A 236 -16.85 14.89 4.72
C GLY A 236 -15.48 14.90 4.07
N GLY A 237 -14.86 13.73 3.83
CA GLY A 237 -13.52 13.60 3.30
C GLY A 237 -12.43 14.02 4.28
N THR A 238 -12.71 14.06 5.59
CA THR A 238 -11.75 14.49 6.61
C THR A 238 -11.13 13.31 7.34
N ASN A 239 -9.81 13.33 7.47
CA ASN A 239 -9.05 12.24 8.09
C ASN A 239 -9.58 11.90 9.49
N THR A 240 -9.60 10.63 9.84
CA THR A 240 -10.10 10.06 11.10
C THR A 240 -11.59 10.24 11.39
N SER A 241 -12.36 10.82 10.46
CA SER A 241 -13.81 10.98 10.61
C SER A 241 -14.57 9.64 10.59
N PRO A 242 -15.78 9.60 11.17
CA PRO A 242 -16.63 8.41 11.17
C PRO A 242 -16.91 7.86 9.76
N VAL A 243 -17.16 6.55 9.70
CA VAL A 243 -17.61 5.88 8.48
C VAL A 243 -18.99 5.26 8.72
N HIS A 244 -19.97 5.67 7.92
CA HIS A 244 -21.37 5.23 8.05
C HIS A 244 -21.73 4.25 6.93
N ILE A 245 -21.47 2.97 7.15
CA ILE A 245 -21.79 1.89 6.21
C ILE A 245 -22.45 0.71 6.90
N GLY A 246 -23.32 -0.01 6.17
CA GLY A 246 -23.90 -1.25 6.66
C GLY A 246 -22.97 -2.46 6.44
N GLU A 247 -23.24 -3.58 7.15
CA GLU A 247 -22.42 -4.79 7.06
C GLU A 247 -22.29 -5.31 5.61
N ARG A 248 -23.30 -5.14 4.75
CA ARG A 248 -23.24 -5.56 3.35
C ARG A 248 -22.17 -4.79 2.58
N GLU A 249 -22.20 -3.48 2.62
CA GLU A 249 -21.20 -2.64 1.95
C GLU A 249 -19.81 -2.86 2.56
N LEU A 250 -19.71 -2.94 3.88
CA LEU A 250 -18.46 -3.27 4.56
C LEU A 250 -17.86 -4.56 3.99
N ARG A 251 -18.63 -5.65 3.89
CA ARG A 251 -18.16 -6.96 3.41
C ARG A 251 -17.98 -7.02 1.89
N SER A 252 -18.90 -6.43 1.12
CA SER A 252 -18.92 -6.55 -0.34
C SER A 252 -17.99 -5.58 -1.04
N VAL A 253 -17.58 -4.50 -0.36
CA VAL A 253 -16.77 -3.41 -0.92
C VAL A 253 -15.51 -3.22 -0.09
N MET A 254 -15.62 -2.69 1.13
CA MET A 254 -14.47 -2.23 1.90
C MET A 254 -13.49 -3.33 2.28
N LEU A 255 -14.00 -4.48 2.69
CA LEU A 255 -13.18 -5.63 3.08
C LEU A 255 -12.64 -6.43 1.88
N LYS A 256 -13.18 -6.24 0.68
CA LYS A 256 -12.72 -6.94 -0.53
C LYS A 256 -11.31 -6.53 -0.97
N GLY A 257 -10.90 -5.30 -0.70
CA GLY A 257 -9.52 -4.86 -0.90
C GLY A 257 -8.52 -5.58 0.02
N PHE A 258 -8.94 -5.94 1.22
CA PHE A 258 -8.10 -6.59 2.24
C PHE A 258 -8.08 -8.12 2.15
N GLU A 259 -9.20 -8.75 1.83
CA GLU A 259 -9.38 -10.22 1.92
C GLU A 259 -8.29 -11.02 1.20
N PRO A 260 -7.88 -10.68 -0.06
CA PRO A 260 -6.82 -11.42 -0.77
C PRO A 260 -5.44 -11.34 -0.08
N ALA A 261 -5.10 -10.20 0.52
CA ALA A 261 -3.83 -10.00 1.23
C ALA A 261 -3.69 -10.97 2.41
N PHE A 262 -4.78 -11.26 3.12
CA PHE A 262 -4.78 -12.17 4.27
C PHE A 262 -4.98 -13.63 3.90
N ARG A 263 -5.94 -13.95 3.02
CA ARG A 263 -6.27 -15.34 2.67
C ARG A 263 -5.26 -15.97 1.72
N ASP A 264 -4.84 -15.22 0.71
CA ASP A 264 -4.01 -15.73 -0.39
C ASP A 264 -2.56 -15.24 -0.30
N GLY A 265 -2.35 -14.04 0.27
CA GLY A 265 -1.03 -13.44 0.54
C GLY A 265 -0.44 -13.83 1.89
N HIS A 266 -1.27 -14.34 2.82
CA HIS A 266 -0.86 -14.71 4.17
C HIS A 266 -0.11 -13.59 4.90
N ALA A 267 -0.61 -12.34 4.82
CA ALA A 267 -0.06 -11.22 5.55
C ALA A 267 0.02 -11.52 7.05
N MET A 268 1.15 -11.15 7.69
CA MET A 268 1.44 -11.51 9.08
C MET A 268 1.34 -10.33 10.06
N ALA A 269 0.94 -9.15 9.58
CA ALA A 269 0.58 -8.01 10.39
C ALA A 269 -0.60 -7.25 9.76
N THR A 270 -1.25 -6.39 10.53
CA THR A 270 -2.20 -5.38 10.05
C THR A 270 -2.31 -4.26 11.07
N MET A 271 -2.63 -3.05 10.59
CA MET A 271 -2.87 -1.88 11.44
C MET A 271 -4.37 -1.63 11.58
N ALA A 272 -4.84 -1.47 12.84
CA ALA A 272 -6.23 -1.08 13.12
C ALA A 272 -6.38 0.43 12.98
N ALA A 273 -7.32 0.88 12.14
CA ALA A 273 -7.51 2.28 11.78
C ALA A 273 -7.91 3.20 12.96
N TYR A 274 -7.82 4.51 12.74
CA TYR A 274 -8.17 5.55 13.74
C TYR A 274 -9.65 5.68 14.03
N HIS A 275 -10.47 5.63 12.97
CA HIS A 275 -11.87 6.03 12.97
C HIS A 275 -12.80 5.03 13.67
N GLU A 276 -14.08 5.29 13.61
CA GLU A 276 -15.14 4.38 14.05
C GLU A 276 -16.07 4.01 12.89
N ILE A 277 -16.69 2.84 12.98
CA ILE A 277 -17.78 2.42 12.10
C ILE A 277 -19.01 2.21 12.96
N ASP A 278 -20.10 2.93 12.66
CA ASP A 278 -21.39 2.81 13.35
C ASP A 278 -21.24 2.94 14.89
N GLY A 279 -20.43 3.91 15.33
CA GLY A 279 -20.18 4.21 16.75
C GLY A 279 -19.17 3.29 17.44
N ILE A 280 -18.56 2.34 16.74
CA ILE A 280 -17.58 1.41 17.31
C ILE A 280 -16.17 1.72 16.78
N PRO A 281 -15.27 2.30 17.61
CA PRO A 281 -13.89 2.58 17.20
C PRO A 281 -13.16 1.32 16.75
N MET A 282 -12.33 1.43 15.72
CA MET A 282 -11.67 0.29 15.10
C MET A 282 -10.78 -0.49 16.06
N THR A 283 -10.03 0.19 16.93
CA THR A 283 -9.21 -0.44 17.99
C THR A 283 -10.03 -1.07 19.14
N ALA A 284 -11.35 -0.90 19.12
CA ALA A 284 -12.29 -1.51 20.08
C ALA A 284 -13.36 -2.39 19.37
N ASN A 285 -13.11 -2.84 18.14
CA ASN A 285 -14.10 -3.54 17.30
C ASN A 285 -13.81 -5.07 17.22
N PRO A 286 -14.36 -5.90 18.11
CA PRO A 286 -14.13 -7.35 18.09
C PRO A 286 -14.82 -8.03 16.88
N PHE A 287 -15.83 -7.40 16.27
CA PHE A 287 -16.45 -7.94 15.07
C PHE A 287 -15.45 -7.97 13.91
N LEU A 288 -14.69 -6.89 13.71
CA LEU A 288 -13.67 -6.84 12.66
C LEU A 288 -12.41 -7.61 13.06
N LEU A 289 -11.84 -7.33 14.25
CA LEU A 289 -10.53 -7.84 14.64
C LEU A 289 -10.52 -9.31 15.06
N LYS A 290 -11.63 -9.80 15.64
CA LYS A 290 -11.72 -11.21 16.10
C LYS A 290 -12.56 -12.06 15.13
N LYS A 291 -13.81 -11.63 14.80
CA LYS A 291 -14.70 -12.46 14.01
C LYS A 291 -14.26 -12.51 12.54
N ILE A 292 -14.15 -11.36 11.85
CA ILE A 292 -13.80 -11.35 10.43
C ILE A 292 -12.33 -11.72 10.23
N LEU A 293 -11.42 -10.95 10.80
CA LEU A 293 -9.99 -11.12 10.53
C LEU A 293 -9.46 -12.48 10.97
N ARG A 294 -9.72 -12.90 12.23
CA ARG A 294 -9.13 -14.12 12.78
C ARG A 294 -9.98 -15.37 12.57
N GLN A 295 -11.31 -15.30 12.79
CA GLN A 295 -12.14 -16.50 12.72
C GLN A 295 -12.57 -16.82 11.29
N GLU A 296 -12.97 -15.82 10.47
CA GLU A 296 -13.44 -16.06 9.12
C GLU A 296 -12.28 -16.13 8.11
N TRP A 297 -11.23 -15.28 8.25
CA TRP A 297 -10.10 -15.24 7.34
C TRP A 297 -8.88 -16.04 7.80
N GLY A 298 -8.84 -16.47 9.07
CA GLY A 298 -7.76 -17.31 9.61
C GLY A 298 -6.46 -16.58 9.88
N PHE A 299 -6.47 -15.25 10.04
CA PHE A 299 -5.30 -14.44 10.30
C PHE A 299 -4.54 -14.90 11.57
N GLN A 300 -3.25 -15.17 11.43
CA GLN A 300 -2.36 -15.69 12.48
C GLN A 300 -1.34 -14.64 12.99
N GLY A 301 -1.22 -13.52 12.29
CA GLY A 301 -0.30 -12.45 12.63
C GLY A 301 -0.76 -11.57 13.80
N PHE A 302 -0.14 -10.42 13.99
CA PHE A 302 -0.53 -9.48 15.03
C PHE A 302 -1.19 -8.21 14.46
N VAL A 303 -2.02 -7.59 15.26
CA VAL A 303 -2.69 -6.31 14.98
C VAL A 303 -1.94 -5.22 15.74
N LEU A 304 -1.33 -4.29 15.02
CA LEU A 304 -0.78 -3.04 15.55
C LEU A 304 -1.92 -2.01 15.63
N SER A 305 -1.97 -1.17 16.66
CA SER A 305 -2.80 0.04 16.59
C SER A 305 -2.21 1.01 15.57
N ASP A 306 -3.02 1.88 15.00
CA ASP A 306 -2.49 3.07 14.34
C ASP A 306 -1.91 4.03 15.40
N LEU A 307 -1.08 4.99 14.97
CA LEU A 307 -0.32 5.90 15.84
C LEU A 307 -1.25 6.63 16.84
N GLY A 308 -1.24 6.22 18.09
CA GLY A 308 -2.09 6.81 19.12
C GLY A 308 -3.58 6.41 19.08
N ALA A 309 -4.00 5.48 18.22
CA ALA A 309 -5.42 5.14 18.01
C ALA A 309 -6.11 4.50 19.23
N ILE A 310 -5.38 3.75 20.08
CA ILE A 310 -5.92 3.29 21.38
C ILE A 310 -6.18 4.50 22.28
N GLY A 311 -5.32 5.50 22.23
CA GLY A 311 -5.48 6.73 22.99
C GLY A 311 -6.75 7.49 22.64
N LEU A 312 -7.23 7.40 21.39
CA LEU A 312 -8.47 8.03 20.93
C LEU A 312 -9.71 7.45 21.62
N LEU A 313 -9.69 6.17 22.06
CA LEU A 313 -10.80 5.57 22.80
C LEU A 313 -11.18 6.37 24.06
N TYR A 314 -10.18 6.97 24.70
CA TYR A 314 -10.33 7.82 25.87
C TYR A 314 -10.47 9.31 25.50
N LYS A 315 -9.59 9.81 24.60
CA LYS A 315 -9.46 11.25 24.32
C LYS A 315 -10.55 11.81 23.40
N THR A 316 -10.98 11.01 22.41
CA THR A 316 -11.83 11.47 21.30
C THR A 316 -13.16 10.71 21.24
N HIS A 317 -13.13 9.39 21.22
CA HIS A 317 -14.34 8.57 21.09
C HIS A 317 -15.13 8.46 22.40
N HIS A 318 -14.49 8.73 23.55
CA HIS A 318 -15.10 8.66 24.89
C HIS A 318 -15.80 7.33 25.21
N VAL A 319 -15.29 6.21 24.66
CA VAL A 319 -15.78 4.85 24.94
C VAL A 319 -15.01 4.15 26.08
N ALA A 320 -13.94 4.79 26.55
CA ALA A 320 -13.17 4.39 27.74
C ALA A 320 -13.13 5.56 28.74
N ALA A 321 -13.31 5.26 30.05
CA ALA A 321 -13.32 6.30 31.06
C ALA A 321 -11.91 6.73 31.50
N THR A 322 -10.93 5.86 31.35
CA THR A 322 -9.51 6.10 31.73
C THR A 322 -8.56 5.54 30.68
N PRO A 323 -7.28 5.98 30.66
CA PRO A 323 -6.25 5.35 29.85
C PRO A 323 -6.15 3.84 30.06
N LYS A 324 -6.27 3.35 31.31
CA LYS A 324 -6.29 1.94 31.63
C LYS A 324 -7.44 1.20 30.93
N ASP A 325 -8.67 1.77 30.97
CA ASP A 325 -9.83 1.16 30.34
C ASP A 325 -9.65 1.08 28.82
N ALA A 326 -9.07 2.12 28.18
CA ALA A 326 -8.78 2.15 26.76
C ALA A 326 -7.80 1.03 26.35
N VAL A 327 -6.69 0.89 27.09
CA VAL A 327 -5.69 -0.16 26.84
C VAL A 327 -6.32 -1.55 26.96
N CYS A 328 -7.04 -1.80 28.05
CA CYS A 328 -7.62 -3.11 28.30
C CYS A 328 -8.75 -3.47 27.34
N LEU A 329 -9.56 -2.47 26.93
CA LEU A 329 -10.60 -2.63 25.93
C LEU A 329 -10.00 -3.01 24.57
N SER A 330 -8.94 -2.34 24.14
CA SER A 330 -8.33 -2.60 22.82
C SER A 330 -7.72 -4.00 22.73
N ILE A 331 -6.92 -4.43 23.69
CA ILE A 331 -6.33 -5.78 23.71
C ILE A 331 -7.43 -6.85 23.79
N ARG A 332 -8.44 -6.64 24.62
CA ARG A 332 -9.62 -7.52 24.69
C ARG A 332 -10.36 -7.57 23.35
N SER A 333 -10.40 -6.49 22.59
CA SER A 333 -11.09 -6.42 21.30
C SER A 333 -10.31 -7.01 20.12
N GLY A 334 -9.00 -7.27 20.28
CA GLY A 334 -8.22 -7.96 19.26
C GLY A 334 -6.94 -7.26 18.78
N VAL A 335 -6.65 -6.05 19.26
CA VAL A 335 -5.34 -5.41 19.09
C VAL A 335 -4.29 -6.21 19.85
N ASP A 336 -3.05 -6.23 19.36
CA ASP A 336 -1.96 -6.99 19.98
C ASP A 336 -0.80 -6.09 20.44
N MET A 337 -0.58 -4.94 19.79
CA MET A 337 0.54 -4.03 20.11
C MET A 337 0.08 -2.58 20.02
N GLN A 338 0.54 -1.73 20.96
CA GLN A 338 0.33 -0.28 20.86
C GLN A 338 1.36 0.38 19.93
N PHE A 339 0.96 1.50 19.32
CA PHE A 339 1.83 2.39 18.56
C PHE A 339 1.81 3.80 19.20
N TYR A 340 2.65 4.01 20.22
CA TYR A 340 2.83 5.28 20.96
C TYR A 340 1.55 5.86 21.58
N ASP A 341 0.56 5.02 21.86
CA ASP A 341 -0.74 5.44 22.40
C ASP A 341 -0.64 6.09 23.77
N PHE A 342 0.16 5.46 24.63
CA PHE A 342 0.46 5.89 26.00
C PHE A 342 1.94 5.69 26.31
N GLY A 343 2.44 6.42 27.31
CA GLY A 343 3.78 6.14 27.81
C GLY A 343 3.94 4.69 28.27
N HIS A 344 5.11 4.11 28.05
CA HIS A 344 5.39 2.69 28.27
C HIS A 344 4.99 2.19 29.65
N ASP A 345 5.24 2.98 30.70
CA ASP A 345 4.87 2.67 32.09
C ASP A 345 3.34 2.64 32.30
N VAL A 346 2.62 3.57 31.69
CA VAL A 346 1.15 3.63 31.74
C VAL A 346 0.54 2.44 31.02
N PHE A 347 1.00 2.12 29.81
CA PHE A 347 0.49 1.00 29.02
C PHE A 347 0.74 -0.34 29.70
N GLN A 348 2.00 -0.58 30.11
CA GLN A 348 2.38 -1.85 30.73
C GLN A 348 1.70 -2.05 32.08
N LYS A 349 1.63 -0.99 32.90
CA LYS A 349 0.92 -1.06 34.19
C LYS A 349 -0.57 -1.34 33.98
N ALA A 350 -1.22 -0.72 33.01
CA ALA A 350 -2.63 -0.96 32.68
C ALA A 350 -2.88 -2.44 32.36
N LEU A 351 -2.05 -3.05 31.52
CA LEU A 351 -2.18 -4.48 31.16
C LEU A 351 -1.95 -5.42 32.35
N ILE A 352 -0.96 -5.12 33.19
CA ILE A 352 -0.69 -5.90 34.43
C ILE A 352 -1.89 -5.80 35.37
N ASP A 353 -2.36 -4.59 35.66
CA ASP A 353 -3.49 -4.35 36.56
C ASP A 353 -4.75 -5.03 36.05
N CYS A 354 -5.13 -4.85 34.77
CA CYS A 354 -6.32 -5.46 34.19
C CYS A 354 -6.25 -7.01 34.21
N THR A 355 -5.08 -7.59 34.00
CA THR A 355 -4.91 -9.04 34.03
C THR A 355 -5.05 -9.56 35.49
N GLN A 356 -4.49 -8.86 36.45
CA GLN A 356 -4.60 -9.23 37.89
C GLN A 356 -6.02 -9.03 38.43
N GLU A 357 -6.73 -8.02 37.97
CA GLU A 357 -8.13 -7.73 38.31
C GLU A 357 -9.14 -8.64 37.59
N GLY A 358 -8.70 -9.36 36.52
CA GLY A 358 -9.54 -10.23 35.72
C GLY A 358 -10.41 -9.49 34.69
N THR A 359 -10.20 -8.20 34.45
CA THR A 359 -10.88 -7.42 33.40
C THR A 359 -10.30 -7.66 32.02
N LEU A 360 -9.04 -8.11 31.95
CA LEU A 360 -8.40 -8.70 30.77
C LEU A 360 -8.07 -10.16 31.08
N SER A 361 -8.52 -11.11 30.23
CA SER A 361 -8.21 -12.51 30.44
C SER A 361 -6.73 -12.82 30.15
N ALA A 362 -6.15 -13.76 30.87
CA ALA A 362 -4.81 -14.26 30.56
C ALA A 362 -4.72 -14.82 29.12
N THR A 363 -5.81 -15.39 28.63
CA THR A 363 -5.90 -15.91 27.27
C THR A 363 -5.80 -14.79 26.21
N ASP A 364 -6.44 -13.63 26.44
CA ASP A 364 -6.33 -12.49 25.50
C ASP A 364 -4.90 -11.91 25.49
N LEU A 365 -4.27 -11.81 26.67
CA LEU A 365 -2.88 -11.37 26.76
C LEU A 365 -1.92 -12.36 26.11
N ASP A 366 -2.10 -13.67 26.36
CA ASP A 366 -1.27 -14.72 25.76
C ASP A 366 -1.47 -14.77 24.24
N ARG A 367 -2.69 -14.58 23.74
CA ARG A 367 -2.96 -14.45 22.29
C ARG A 367 -2.12 -13.34 21.70
N ALA A 368 -2.15 -12.15 22.28
CA ALA A 368 -1.40 -10.99 21.79
C ALA A 368 0.11 -11.26 21.78
N ALA A 369 0.68 -11.73 22.90
CA ALA A 369 2.10 -12.05 22.98
C ALA A 369 2.51 -13.14 21.97
N ARG A 370 1.71 -14.20 21.82
CA ARG A 370 1.93 -15.28 20.85
C ARG A 370 1.94 -14.75 19.40
N SER A 371 1.05 -13.83 19.06
CA SER A 371 0.98 -13.25 17.72
C SER A 371 2.27 -12.50 17.36
N VAL A 372 2.78 -11.66 18.25
CA VAL A 372 4.04 -10.95 18.07
C VAL A 372 5.23 -11.91 18.00
N LEU A 373 5.31 -12.87 18.93
CA LEU A 373 6.39 -13.86 18.97
C LEU A 373 6.40 -14.76 17.72
N ARG A 374 5.22 -15.12 17.18
CA ARG A 374 5.11 -15.89 15.94
C ARG A 374 5.82 -15.18 14.79
N VAL A 375 5.59 -13.89 14.62
CA VAL A 375 6.26 -13.08 13.61
C VAL A 375 7.78 -13.09 13.79
N LYS A 376 8.27 -12.91 15.02
CA LYS A 376 9.70 -12.99 15.33
C LYS A 376 10.31 -14.36 14.98
N PHE A 377 9.60 -15.47 15.26
CA PHE A 377 10.04 -16.81 14.87
C PHE A 377 9.99 -17.02 13.36
N MET A 378 8.95 -16.55 12.68
CA MET A 378 8.82 -16.69 11.22
C MET A 378 9.90 -15.92 10.47
N LEU A 379 10.33 -14.77 10.99
CA LEU A 379 11.46 -13.99 10.48
C LEU A 379 12.83 -14.63 10.79
N GLY A 380 12.87 -15.71 11.59
CA GLY A 380 14.09 -16.39 12.00
C GLY A 380 14.93 -15.60 12.99
N LEU A 381 14.39 -14.57 13.66
CA LEU A 381 15.15 -13.68 14.55
C LEU A 381 15.75 -14.42 15.78
N PHE A 382 15.15 -15.53 16.22
CA PHE A 382 15.70 -16.36 17.30
C PHE A 382 16.92 -17.20 16.85
N ASP A 383 17.05 -17.47 15.56
CA ASP A 383 18.05 -18.35 14.98
C ASP A 383 19.15 -17.58 14.26
N ARG A 384 18.76 -16.46 13.61
CA ARG A 384 19.64 -15.57 12.86
C ARG A 384 19.24 -14.10 13.11
N PRO A 385 19.56 -13.56 14.32
CA PRO A 385 19.11 -12.23 14.73
C PRO A 385 19.84 -11.07 14.04
N LEU A 386 20.98 -11.33 13.42
CA LEU A 386 21.85 -10.29 12.85
C LEU A 386 21.82 -10.33 11.33
N VAL A 387 21.99 -9.18 10.71
CA VAL A 387 22.12 -9.03 9.26
C VAL A 387 23.60 -8.92 8.85
N ASP A 388 23.90 -9.34 7.63
CA ASP A 388 25.23 -9.13 7.01
C ASP A 388 25.38 -7.65 6.62
N PRO A 389 26.32 -6.89 7.21
CA PRO A 389 26.49 -5.48 6.86
C PRO A 389 26.89 -5.24 5.40
N GLU A 390 27.47 -6.24 4.71
CA GLU A 390 27.83 -6.12 3.30
C GLU A 390 26.61 -6.26 2.37
N LEU A 391 25.51 -6.82 2.86
CA LEU A 391 24.27 -6.98 2.09
C LEU A 391 23.73 -5.63 1.62
N ASN A 392 23.82 -4.60 2.46
CA ASN A 392 23.38 -3.25 2.12
C ASN A 392 24.06 -2.73 0.83
N GLY A 393 25.37 -2.84 0.71
CA GLY A 393 26.10 -2.38 -0.48
C GLY A 393 25.75 -3.12 -1.78
N ARG A 394 25.11 -4.28 -1.69
CA ARG A 394 24.69 -5.09 -2.86
C ARG A 394 23.21 -4.89 -3.21
N THR A 395 22.41 -4.45 -2.25
CA THR A 395 20.94 -4.42 -2.35
C THR A 395 20.41 -3.00 -2.49
N TYR A 396 20.92 -2.09 -1.65
CA TYR A 396 20.40 -0.72 -1.53
C TYR A 396 20.64 0.07 -2.82
N ARG A 397 19.57 0.61 -3.42
CA ARG A 397 19.61 1.34 -4.71
C ARG A 397 20.35 0.58 -5.82
N SER A 398 20.19 -0.74 -5.86
CA SER A 398 20.82 -1.58 -6.89
C SER A 398 20.25 -1.28 -8.29
N GLU A 399 21.04 -1.56 -9.35
CA GLU A 399 20.56 -1.37 -10.73
C GLU A 399 19.20 -2.07 -11.01
N PRO A 400 18.94 -3.32 -10.54
CA PRO A 400 17.62 -3.92 -10.69
C PRO A 400 16.49 -3.12 -10.03
N HIS A 401 16.71 -2.57 -8.83
CA HIS A 401 15.69 -1.77 -8.14
C HIS A 401 15.42 -0.45 -8.87
N LEU A 402 16.47 0.24 -9.32
CA LEU A 402 16.34 1.45 -10.14
C LEU A 402 15.62 1.17 -11.45
N ALA A 403 15.86 0.00 -12.07
CA ALA A 403 15.15 -0.40 -13.29
C ALA A 403 13.64 -0.61 -13.03
N VAL A 404 13.27 -1.22 -11.91
CA VAL A 404 11.86 -1.38 -11.51
C VAL A 404 11.21 -0.01 -11.25
N SER A 405 11.92 0.93 -10.58
CA SER A 405 11.42 2.28 -10.35
C SER A 405 11.18 3.03 -11.66
N LEU A 406 12.10 2.96 -12.62
CA LEU A 406 11.92 3.57 -13.94
C LEU A 406 10.76 2.92 -14.72
N GLN A 407 10.65 1.57 -14.68
CA GLN A 407 9.56 0.86 -15.34
C GLN A 407 8.20 1.27 -14.76
N SER A 408 8.06 1.28 -13.42
CA SER A 408 6.82 1.68 -12.76
C SER A 408 6.44 3.13 -13.07
N ALA A 409 7.43 4.04 -13.13
CA ALA A 409 7.21 5.43 -13.53
C ALA A 409 6.71 5.55 -14.98
N ARG A 410 7.30 4.82 -15.93
CA ARG A 410 6.85 4.80 -17.35
C ARG A 410 5.44 4.24 -17.50
N GLU A 411 5.15 3.15 -16.81
CA GLU A 411 3.85 2.48 -16.92
C GLU A 411 2.71 3.24 -16.25
N SER A 412 3.01 4.10 -15.26
CA SER A 412 2.02 4.94 -14.58
C SER A 412 1.53 6.13 -15.44
N MET A 413 2.28 6.54 -16.45
CA MET A 413 1.94 7.70 -17.27
C MET A 413 0.57 7.54 -17.94
N THR A 414 -0.41 8.36 -17.54
CA THR A 414 -1.80 8.28 -17.95
C THR A 414 -2.16 9.48 -18.83
N LEU A 415 -2.31 9.27 -20.15
CA LEU A 415 -2.68 10.31 -21.08
C LEU A 415 -4.20 10.53 -21.05
N LEU A 416 -4.65 11.71 -20.56
CA LEU A 416 -6.06 12.03 -20.41
C LEU A 416 -6.65 12.72 -21.64
N LYS A 417 -5.84 13.46 -22.40
CA LYS A 417 -6.27 14.18 -23.60
C LYS A 417 -5.13 14.33 -24.60
N ASN A 418 -5.42 14.22 -25.89
CA ASN A 418 -4.45 14.43 -26.96
C ASN A 418 -5.15 14.84 -28.25
N ASP A 419 -5.62 16.11 -28.30
CA ASP A 419 -6.34 16.65 -29.47
C ASP A 419 -5.41 16.79 -30.68
N ASN A 420 -5.91 16.38 -31.84
CA ASN A 420 -5.19 16.43 -33.11
C ASN A 420 -3.81 15.75 -33.09
N GLY A 421 -3.55 14.86 -32.12
CA GLY A 421 -2.27 14.15 -32.01
C GLY A 421 -1.09 15.09 -31.78
N ILE A 422 -1.26 16.12 -30.94
CA ILE A 422 -0.16 17.03 -30.58
C ILE A 422 1.00 16.30 -29.90
N LEU A 423 0.71 15.26 -29.15
CA LEU A 423 1.68 14.33 -28.61
C LEU A 423 1.73 13.06 -29.48
N PRO A 424 2.92 12.44 -29.66
CA PRO A 424 4.21 12.87 -29.13
C PRO A 424 4.80 14.07 -29.88
N LEU A 425 5.55 14.89 -29.13
CA LEU A 425 6.29 16.02 -29.68
C LEU A 425 7.42 15.54 -30.61
N SER A 426 7.77 16.37 -31.59
CA SER A 426 8.95 16.11 -32.40
C SER A 426 10.24 16.37 -31.63
N LYS A 427 11.20 15.45 -31.72
CA LYS A 427 12.56 15.66 -31.19
C LYS A 427 13.31 16.84 -31.81
N SER A 428 12.79 17.40 -32.91
CA SER A 428 13.30 18.60 -33.55
C SER A 428 12.70 19.91 -33.01
N THR A 429 11.81 19.87 -32.05
CA THR A 429 11.26 21.06 -31.39
C THR A 429 12.38 21.91 -30.82
N SER A 430 12.44 23.20 -31.19
CA SER A 430 13.61 24.03 -30.91
C SER A 430 13.49 24.91 -29.66
N ASN A 431 12.27 25.41 -29.38
CA ASN A 431 12.02 26.33 -28.28
C ASN A 431 10.90 25.81 -27.39
N ILE A 432 11.19 25.48 -26.16
CA ILE A 432 10.22 24.94 -25.17
C ILE A 432 10.17 25.89 -23.99
N ALA A 433 8.99 26.34 -23.60
CA ALA A 433 8.78 26.96 -22.30
C ALA A 433 8.28 25.89 -21.31
N VAL A 434 8.96 25.76 -20.18
CA VAL A 434 8.58 24.87 -19.09
C VAL A 434 8.15 25.74 -17.93
N VAL A 435 6.87 25.67 -17.56
CA VAL A 435 6.25 26.63 -16.65
C VAL A 435 5.51 25.90 -15.54
N GLY A 436 5.54 26.46 -14.35
CA GLY A 436 4.73 26.00 -13.22
C GLY A 436 5.51 25.58 -11.99
N PRO A 437 4.81 25.48 -10.83
CA PRO A 437 5.44 25.21 -9.54
C PRO A 437 6.01 23.80 -9.42
N ASN A 438 5.50 22.81 -10.18
CA ASN A 438 5.98 21.44 -10.17
C ASN A 438 7.05 21.17 -11.23
N ALA A 439 7.28 22.11 -12.17
CA ALA A 439 8.14 21.88 -13.31
C ALA A 439 9.63 21.63 -13.00
N ASN A 440 10.14 22.16 -11.88
CA ASN A 440 11.54 22.03 -11.49
C ASN A 440 11.74 21.39 -10.10
N VAL A 441 10.83 20.49 -9.72
CA VAL A 441 10.88 19.72 -8.48
C VAL A 441 10.49 18.29 -8.81
N ALA A 442 11.17 17.31 -8.23
CA ALA A 442 10.70 15.92 -8.25
C ALA A 442 9.66 15.76 -7.12
N ARG A 443 8.43 15.44 -7.49
CA ARG A 443 7.33 15.25 -6.54
C ARG A 443 7.18 13.78 -6.19
N TYR A 444 7.26 13.45 -4.89
CA TYR A 444 7.18 12.08 -4.43
C TYR A 444 5.88 11.77 -3.67
N GLY A 445 5.20 12.79 -3.12
CA GLY A 445 4.07 12.62 -2.22
C GLY A 445 4.51 12.52 -0.77
N ASP A 446 3.63 12.03 0.09
CA ASP A 446 3.90 11.83 1.51
C ASP A 446 4.80 10.60 1.74
N TYR A 447 5.36 10.46 2.93
CA TYR A 447 6.31 9.42 3.37
C TYR A 447 7.70 9.47 2.73
N GLU A 448 7.91 10.12 1.60
CA GLU A 448 9.22 10.27 0.97
C GLU A 448 9.66 11.73 0.92
N LYS A 449 10.94 11.97 1.19
CA LYS A 449 11.50 13.31 1.12
C LYS A 449 11.84 13.66 -0.33
N GLU A 450 11.44 14.86 -0.76
CA GLU A 450 11.71 15.34 -2.13
C GLU A 450 13.21 15.45 -2.46
N GLU A 451 14.09 15.42 -1.47
CA GLU A 451 15.55 15.35 -1.64
C GLU A 451 16.12 13.94 -1.76
N ASN A 452 15.32 12.88 -1.60
CA ASN A 452 15.77 11.50 -1.75
C ASN A 452 15.94 11.11 -3.23
N GLY A 453 16.74 10.10 -3.51
CA GLY A 453 16.86 9.49 -4.83
C GLY A 453 17.61 10.36 -5.84
N LEU A 454 17.18 10.28 -7.10
CA LEU A 454 17.83 10.97 -8.24
C LEU A 454 17.28 12.38 -8.51
N HIS A 455 16.17 12.76 -7.92
CA HIS A 455 15.47 14.05 -8.04
C HIS A 455 15.27 14.52 -9.50
N ILE A 456 14.92 13.64 -10.40
CA ILE A 456 14.74 14.03 -11.80
C ILE A 456 13.42 14.78 -11.96
N SER A 457 13.48 16.12 -11.99
CA SER A 457 12.32 16.96 -12.24
C SER A 457 11.86 16.89 -13.70
N LEU A 458 10.63 17.34 -14.00
CA LEU A 458 10.14 17.51 -15.37
C LEU A 458 11.13 18.30 -16.23
N LEU A 459 11.66 19.40 -15.69
CA LEU A 459 12.65 20.25 -16.40
C LEU A 459 13.94 19.49 -16.69
N ASP A 460 14.44 18.69 -15.75
CA ASP A 460 15.65 17.89 -15.96
C ASP A 460 15.43 16.77 -16.97
N GLY A 461 14.27 16.11 -16.91
CA GLY A 461 13.87 15.11 -17.91
C GLY A 461 13.87 15.68 -19.32
N LEU A 462 13.22 16.82 -19.52
CA LEU A 462 13.15 17.49 -20.82
C LEU A 462 14.54 17.92 -21.32
N ARG A 463 15.41 18.44 -20.45
CA ARG A 463 16.79 18.82 -20.83
C ARG A 463 17.63 17.60 -21.26
N ARG A 464 17.43 16.46 -20.66
CA ARG A 464 18.11 15.21 -21.04
C ARG A 464 17.55 14.65 -22.34
N GLU A 465 16.25 14.74 -22.54
CA GLU A 465 15.53 14.18 -23.68
C GLU A 465 15.79 14.92 -24.99
N VAL A 466 15.85 16.27 -24.94
CA VAL A 466 16.09 17.13 -26.10
C VAL A 466 17.18 18.16 -25.80
N PRO A 467 18.46 17.71 -25.65
CA PRO A 467 19.56 18.58 -25.21
C PRO A 467 19.90 19.71 -26.21
N GLN A 468 19.42 19.62 -27.45
CA GLN A 468 19.60 20.64 -28.47
C GLN A 468 18.53 21.73 -28.46
N ALA A 469 17.40 21.51 -27.73
CA ALA A 469 16.33 22.50 -27.63
C ALA A 469 16.72 23.64 -26.66
N LYS A 470 16.30 24.86 -26.99
CA LYS A 470 16.32 25.95 -26.04
C LYS A 470 15.14 25.79 -25.07
N ILE A 471 15.43 25.51 -23.80
CA ILE A 471 14.41 25.35 -22.76
C ILE A 471 14.47 26.55 -21.82
N GLU A 472 13.38 27.30 -21.74
CA GLU A 472 13.20 28.41 -20.81
C GLU A 472 12.26 28.01 -19.68
N PHE A 473 12.70 28.17 -18.43
CA PHE A 473 11.93 27.82 -17.23
C PHE A 473 11.33 29.05 -16.55
N ASP A 474 10.12 28.91 -16.01
CA ASP A 474 9.46 29.84 -15.11
C ASP A 474 8.67 29.12 -14.04
N ASP A 475 8.78 29.48 -12.76
CA ASP A 475 8.05 28.81 -11.68
C ASP A 475 6.55 29.20 -11.61
N GLY A 476 6.09 30.08 -12.48
CA GLY A 476 4.70 30.51 -12.59
C GLY A 476 4.19 31.44 -11.49
N LYS A 477 5.06 31.87 -10.56
CA LYS A 477 4.66 32.84 -9.53
C LYS A 477 4.30 34.20 -10.10
N ASP A 478 5.09 34.67 -11.10
CA ASP A 478 4.76 35.85 -11.91
C ASP A 478 4.16 35.42 -13.23
N ILE A 479 2.84 35.50 -13.32
CA ILE A 479 2.08 35.12 -14.53
C ILE A 479 2.54 35.93 -15.76
N ALA A 480 2.89 37.20 -15.61
CA ALA A 480 3.34 38.02 -16.73
C ALA A 480 4.68 37.53 -17.28
N SER A 481 5.63 37.14 -16.42
CA SER A 481 6.90 36.51 -16.79
C SER A 481 6.66 35.19 -17.54
N ALA A 482 5.83 34.31 -16.98
CA ALA A 482 5.46 33.04 -17.56
C ALA A 482 4.85 33.18 -18.97
N VAL A 483 3.90 34.10 -19.12
CA VAL A 483 3.27 34.45 -20.43
C VAL A 483 4.29 34.98 -21.43
N SER A 484 5.26 35.79 -20.98
CA SER A 484 6.33 36.30 -21.87
C SER A 484 7.19 35.17 -22.43
N LYS A 485 7.57 34.18 -21.60
CA LYS A 485 8.32 32.99 -22.05
C LYS A 485 7.49 32.10 -22.93
N ALA A 486 6.21 31.87 -22.59
CA ALA A 486 5.27 31.10 -23.37
C ALA A 486 5.14 31.65 -24.81
N LYS A 487 5.03 32.99 -24.97
CA LYS A 487 4.95 33.63 -26.29
C LYS A 487 6.17 33.38 -27.18
N GLY A 488 7.36 33.24 -26.57
CA GLY A 488 8.62 32.98 -27.28
C GLY A 488 8.84 31.53 -27.69
N ALA A 489 8.04 30.61 -27.19
CA ALA A 489 8.21 29.16 -27.38
C ALA A 489 7.43 28.61 -28.59
N ASP A 490 7.85 27.44 -29.08
CA ASP A 490 7.11 26.66 -30.09
C ASP A 490 6.00 25.85 -29.39
N VAL A 491 6.28 25.37 -28.17
CA VAL A 491 5.35 24.63 -27.30
C VAL A 491 5.60 25.01 -25.86
N VAL A 492 4.54 24.94 -25.01
CA VAL A 492 4.60 25.19 -23.60
C VAL A 492 4.24 23.90 -22.85
N VAL A 493 5.08 23.48 -21.90
CA VAL A 493 4.81 22.38 -20.99
C VAL A 493 4.56 22.99 -19.61
N LEU A 494 3.35 22.79 -19.09
CA LEU A 494 2.93 23.28 -17.77
C LEU A 494 3.00 22.12 -16.76
N GLY A 495 3.86 22.23 -15.72
CA GLY A 495 3.90 21.33 -14.58
C GLY A 495 3.08 21.90 -13.43
N LEU A 496 1.85 21.41 -13.27
CA LEU A 496 0.89 21.86 -12.26
C LEU A 496 0.45 20.69 -11.36
N GLY A 497 -0.31 21.00 -10.31
CA GLY A 497 -0.86 20.00 -9.39
C GLY A 497 -0.60 20.32 -7.93
N GLU A 498 -0.47 19.27 -7.14
CA GLU A 498 -0.29 19.38 -5.69
C GLU A 498 1.20 19.27 -5.28
N ARG A 499 1.45 19.50 -4.01
CA ARG A 499 2.77 19.38 -3.37
C ARG A 499 2.61 18.82 -1.96
N GLN A 500 3.68 18.36 -1.35
CA GLN A 500 3.69 18.05 0.08
C GLN A 500 3.14 19.23 0.89
N GLY A 501 2.39 18.93 1.95
CA GLY A 501 1.72 19.89 2.81
C GLY A 501 0.36 20.40 2.29
N ILE A 502 -0.13 19.86 1.16
CA ILE A 502 -1.52 19.99 0.67
C ILE A 502 -2.07 18.67 0.16
N SER A 503 -1.26 17.62 0.09
CA SER A 503 -1.59 16.22 -0.09
C SER A 503 -0.87 15.41 0.99
N GLY A 504 -1.37 14.25 1.39
CA GLY A 504 -0.87 13.41 2.45
C GLY A 504 -1.77 13.37 3.69
N GLU A 505 -1.30 12.72 4.75
CA GLU A 505 -2.08 12.52 5.98
C GLU A 505 -2.43 13.84 6.66
N GLY A 506 -3.74 14.06 6.92
CA GLY A 506 -4.26 15.27 7.55
C GLY A 506 -4.33 16.50 6.63
N PHE A 507 -3.94 16.37 5.36
CA PHE A 507 -4.06 17.45 4.35
C PHE A 507 -5.31 17.28 3.49
N ASP A 508 -6.46 17.19 4.14
CA ASP A 508 -7.78 17.10 3.52
C ASP A 508 -8.18 18.42 2.87
N ARG A 509 -8.87 18.38 1.74
CA ARG A 509 -9.24 19.57 0.97
C ARG A 509 -10.75 19.69 0.77
N THR A 510 -11.29 20.87 0.96
CA THR A 510 -12.70 21.18 0.64
C THR A 510 -12.93 21.45 -0.85
N SER A 511 -11.89 21.83 -1.60
CA SER A 511 -11.88 22.00 -3.05
C SER A 511 -10.86 21.05 -3.67
N LEU A 512 -11.20 20.50 -4.83
CA LEU A 512 -10.31 19.69 -5.66
C LEU A 512 -9.77 20.45 -6.87
N ASP A 513 -9.97 21.77 -6.92
CA ASP A 513 -9.43 22.62 -7.98
C ASP A 513 -7.90 22.70 -7.92
N LEU A 514 -7.28 23.14 -9.02
CA LEU A 514 -5.85 23.41 -9.04
C LEU A 514 -5.47 24.38 -7.90
N PRO A 515 -4.42 24.08 -7.10
CA PRO A 515 -4.09 24.87 -5.92
C PRO A 515 -3.62 26.30 -6.23
N GLY A 516 -4.00 27.26 -5.38
CA GLY A 516 -3.51 28.63 -5.43
C GLY A 516 -3.92 29.37 -6.71
N ASN A 517 -2.95 29.92 -7.45
CA ASN A 517 -3.19 30.66 -8.71
C ASN A 517 -2.91 29.82 -9.97
N GLN A 518 -2.85 28.50 -9.86
CA GLN A 518 -2.44 27.64 -10.97
C GLN A 518 -3.45 27.66 -12.12
N GLU A 519 -4.75 27.79 -11.86
CA GLU A 519 -5.77 27.90 -12.89
C GLU A 519 -5.64 29.21 -13.66
N GLN A 520 -5.45 30.36 -12.97
CA GLN A 520 -5.19 31.64 -13.63
C GLN A 520 -3.91 31.61 -14.47
N LEU A 521 -2.86 30.93 -14.00
CA LEU A 521 -1.63 30.73 -14.78
C LEU A 521 -1.91 29.91 -16.04
N LEU A 522 -2.65 28.81 -15.93
CA LEU A 522 -3.03 27.94 -17.05
C LEU A 522 -3.82 28.72 -18.09
N GLU A 523 -4.87 29.44 -17.67
CA GLU A 523 -5.70 30.30 -18.56
C GLU A 523 -4.87 31.35 -19.29
N ALA A 524 -3.99 32.05 -18.56
CA ALA A 524 -3.15 33.10 -19.14
C ALA A 524 -2.13 32.54 -20.18
N VAL A 525 -1.60 31.34 -19.92
CA VAL A 525 -0.68 30.67 -20.84
C VAL A 525 -1.43 30.18 -22.08
N VAL A 526 -2.59 29.55 -21.93
CA VAL A 526 -3.45 29.11 -23.06
C VAL A 526 -3.87 30.31 -23.94
N ALA A 527 -4.18 31.45 -23.32
CA ALA A 527 -4.53 32.67 -24.02
C ALA A 527 -3.41 33.24 -24.91
N THR A 528 -2.17 32.74 -24.80
CA THR A 528 -1.06 33.10 -25.74
C THR A 528 -1.26 32.53 -27.14
N GLY A 529 -2.17 31.54 -27.30
CA GLY A 529 -2.41 30.82 -28.57
C GLY A 529 -1.31 29.82 -28.93
N LYS A 530 -0.36 29.55 -28.03
CA LYS A 530 0.68 28.54 -28.26
C LYS A 530 0.13 27.15 -27.92
N PRO A 531 0.65 26.08 -28.52
CA PRO A 531 0.34 24.72 -28.07
C PRO A 531 0.75 24.52 -26.63
N VAL A 532 -0.19 24.08 -25.77
CA VAL A 532 0.03 23.85 -24.34
C VAL A 532 -0.16 22.38 -24.02
N ILE A 533 0.78 21.83 -23.27
CA ILE A 533 0.69 20.49 -22.69
C ILE A 533 0.64 20.66 -21.18
N LEU A 534 -0.43 20.17 -20.56
CA LEU A 534 -0.57 20.14 -19.12
C LEU A 534 -0.06 18.79 -18.58
N VAL A 535 0.94 18.85 -17.72
CA VAL A 535 1.42 17.71 -16.91
C VAL A 535 0.94 17.93 -15.50
N LEU A 536 0.18 16.97 -14.98
CA LEU A 536 -0.35 16.99 -13.63
C LEU A 536 0.48 16.07 -12.73
N GLU A 537 0.93 16.60 -11.59
CA GLU A 537 1.59 15.87 -10.52
C GLU A 537 0.80 16.12 -9.23
N ASN A 538 0.02 15.12 -8.78
CA ASN A 538 -0.91 15.24 -7.66
C ASN A 538 -1.22 13.88 -7.01
N GLY A 539 -1.66 13.91 -5.76
CA GLY A 539 -1.99 12.71 -4.99
C GLY A 539 -3.45 12.29 -5.08
N ARG A 540 -4.32 13.08 -5.70
CA ARG A 540 -5.76 12.84 -5.79
C ARG A 540 -6.34 13.40 -7.09
N PRO A 541 -7.49 12.88 -7.58
CA PRO A 541 -8.13 13.46 -8.77
C PRO A 541 -8.54 14.91 -8.53
N LEU A 542 -8.20 15.78 -9.50
CA LEU A 542 -8.51 17.21 -9.46
C LEU A 542 -9.74 17.54 -10.31
N THR A 543 -10.50 18.58 -9.93
CA THR A 543 -11.58 19.13 -10.73
C THR A 543 -11.00 20.10 -11.75
N ILE A 544 -10.82 19.64 -13.00
CA ILE A 544 -10.19 20.38 -14.10
C ILE A 544 -11.07 20.50 -15.35
N PRO A 545 -12.37 20.84 -15.24
CA PRO A 545 -13.26 20.90 -16.41
C PRO A 545 -12.81 21.93 -17.43
N TRP A 546 -12.30 23.10 -16.99
CA TRP A 546 -11.79 24.12 -17.89
C TRP A 546 -10.58 23.61 -18.70
N ALA A 547 -9.62 22.95 -18.03
CA ALA A 547 -8.45 22.39 -18.70
C ALA A 547 -8.86 21.32 -19.73
N LYS A 548 -9.82 20.45 -19.39
CA LYS A 548 -10.34 19.44 -20.32
C LYS A 548 -10.93 20.07 -21.59
N GLU A 549 -11.58 21.22 -21.48
CA GLU A 549 -12.16 21.91 -22.64
C GLU A 549 -11.09 22.63 -23.48
N HIS A 550 -10.16 23.34 -22.86
CA HIS A 550 -9.31 24.34 -23.53
C HIS A 550 -7.85 23.88 -23.78
N VAL A 551 -7.34 22.88 -23.01
CA VAL A 551 -5.95 22.41 -23.20
C VAL A 551 -5.93 21.23 -24.19
N PRO A 552 -5.07 21.27 -25.23
CA PRO A 552 -5.07 20.21 -26.23
C PRO A 552 -4.45 18.89 -25.79
N ALA A 553 -3.54 18.88 -24.81
CA ALA A 553 -2.99 17.64 -24.26
C ALA A 553 -2.85 17.71 -22.73
N ILE A 554 -3.27 16.63 -22.05
CA ILE A 554 -3.22 16.50 -20.60
C ILE A 554 -2.61 15.15 -20.27
N LEU A 555 -1.51 15.14 -19.53
CA LEU A 555 -0.85 13.95 -18.99
C LEU A 555 -0.96 13.96 -17.46
N GLU A 556 -1.54 12.91 -16.88
CA GLU A 556 -1.55 12.67 -15.45
C GLU A 556 -0.35 11.78 -15.11
N ALA A 557 0.54 12.29 -14.27
CA ALA A 557 1.74 11.60 -13.85
C ALA A 557 1.68 11.11 -12.39
N TRP A 558 0.70 11.56 -11.60
CA TRP A 558 0.59 11.31 -10.17
C TRP A 558 1.85 11.82 -9.44
N TYR A 559 2.35 11.06 -8.46
CA TYR A 559 3.69 11.21 -7.88
C TYR A 559 4.56 10.06 -8.39
N PRO A 560 5.33 10.25 -9.45
CA PRO A 560 5.92 9.16 -10.23
C PRO A 560 7.29 8.66 -9.72
N GLY A 561 7.71 9.06 -8.50
CA GLY A 561 8.98 8.66 -7.91
C GLY A 561 10.21 9.32 -8.55
N GLU A 562 11.39 8.79 -8.25
CA GLU A 562 12.67 9.45 -8.58
C GLU A 562 12.99 9.56 -10.07
N PHE A 563 12.36 8.74 -10.91
CA PHE A 563 12.48 8.78 -12.37
C PHE A 563 11.35 9.55 -13.05
N GLY A 564 10.49 10.23 -12.28
CA GLY A 564 9.29 10.88 -12.80
C GLY A 564 9.55 11.81 -13.97
N GLY A 565 10.47 12.75 -13.82
CA GLY A 565 10.79 13.69 -14.90
C GLY A 565 11.34 13.00 -16.17
N GLN A 566 12.06 11.89 -16.04
CA GLN A 566 12.51 11.09 -17.18
C GLN A 566 11.32 10.43 -17.88
N ALA A 567 10.46 9.74 -17.12
CA ALA A 567 9.30 9.04 -17.66
C ALA A 567 8.32 10.01 -18.34
N ILE A 568 8.09 11.20 -17.75
CA ILE A 568 7.28 12.25 -18.34
C ILE A 568 7.90 12.70 -19.68
N ALA A 569 9.19 13.03 -19.70
CA ALA A 569 9.86 13.52 -20.91
C ALA A 569 9.84 12.46 -22.04
N GLU A 570 10.17 11.21 -21.74
CA GLU A 570 10.09 10.09 -22.70
C GLU A 570 8.67 9.91 -23.23
N THR A 571 7.65 10.10 -22.38
CA THR A 571 6.25 10.06 -22.82
C THR A 571 5.93 11.23 -23.74
N LEU A 572 6.29 12.47 -23.37
CA LEU A 572 5.99 13.64 -24.20
C LEU A 572 6.64 13.57 -25.59
N PHE A 573 7.80 12.91 -25.72
CA PHE A 573 8.52 12.77 -26.99
C PHE A 573 8.35 11.39 -27.67
N GLY A 574 7.60 10.48 -27.06
CA GLY A 574 7.15 9.22 -27.65
C GLY A 574 8.13 8.06 -27.58
N ASP A 575 9.18 8.15 -26.76
CA ASP A 575 10.04 7.01 -26.42
C ASP A 575 9.30 6.06 -25.49
N ASN A 576 8.40 6.59 -24.65
CA ASN A 576 7.40 5.84 -23.92
C ASN A 576 6.02 6.09 -24.53
N ASN A 577 5.32 5.02 -24.93
CA ASN A 577 3.92 5.12 -25.35
C ASN A 577 3.02 4.97 -24.11
N PRO A 578 2.27 6.03 -23.70
CA PRO A 578 1.49 5.98 -22.48
C PRO A 578 0.44 4.87 -22.51
N ALA A 579 0.35 4.12 -21.43
CA ALA A 579 -0.59 3.02 -21.26
C ALA A 579 -1.16 2.94 -19.84
N GLY A 580 -0.86 3.93 -18.99
CA GLY A 580 -1.47 4.07 -17.67
C GLY A 580 -2.99 4.25 -17.78
N ARG A 581 -3.70 3.79 -16.78
CA ARG A 581 -5.16 3.91 -16.65
C ARG A 581 -5.52 4.46 -15.29
N LEU A 582 -6.52 5.34 -15.23
CA LEU A 582 -7.00 5.87 -13.95
C LEU A 582 -7.51 4.76 -13.03
N SER A 583 -7.01 4.72 -11.81
CA SER A 583 -7.52 3.86 -10.74
C SER A 583 -8.59 4.54 -9.88
N VAL A 584 -8.87 5.82 -10.14
CA VAL A 584 -9.94 6.61 -9.53
C VAL A 584 -10.63 7.46 -10.60
N SER A 585 -11.92 7.70 -10.44
CA SER A 585 -12.70 8.60 -11.27
C SER A 585 -12.35 10.07 -10.96
N PHE A 586 -12.21 10.90 -11.98
CA PHE A 586 -12.04 12.35 -11.83
C PHE A 586 -13.42 13.03 -11.81
N PRO A 587 -13.82 13.69 -10.74
CA PRO A 587 -15.10 14.40 -10.69
C PRO A 587 -15.01 15.72 -11.47
N ARG A 588 -16.14 16.23 -11.94
CA ARG A 588 -16.21 17.58 -12.54
C ARG A 588 -16.22 18.67 -11.49
N THR A 589 -16.85 18.37 -10.37
CA THR A 589 -17.00 19.28 -9.26
C THR A 589 -17.06 18.50 -7.94
N VAL A 590 -16.69 19.12 -6.84
CA VAL A 590 -16.84 18.55 -5.49
C VAL A 590 -18.31 18.22 -5.17
N GLY A 591 -19.27 18.91 -5.78
CA GLY A 591 -20.71 18.65 -5.59
C GLY A 591 -21.17 17.27 -6.08
N GLN A 592 -20.40 16.56 -6.91
CA GLN A 592 -20.72 15.20 -7.36
C GLN A 592 -20.36 14.12 -6.34
N LEU A 593 -19.52 14.45 -5.35
CA LEU A 593 -19.00 13.47 -4.40
C LEU A 593 -20.07 12.87 -3.47
N PRO A 594 -19.94 11.61 -3.11
CA PRO A 594 -18.92 10.66 -3.56
C PRO A 594 -19.13 10.23 -5.03
N ASP A 595 -18.09 10.18 -5.84
CA ASP A 595 -18.15 9.77 -7.26
C ASP A 595 -17.17 8.63 -7.52
N PHE A 596 -17.72 7.44 -7.78
CA PHE A 596 -16.98 6.24 -8.16
C PHE A 596 -17.79 5.40 -9.16
N TYR A 597 -17.13 4.68 -10.06
CA TYR A 597 -17.77 4.05 -11.21
C TYR A 597 -18.77 2.93 -10.83
N ASN A 598 -18.48 2.17 -9.75
CA ASN A 598 -19.22 0.99 -9.32
C ASN A 598 -20.34 1.32 -8.31
N ALA A 599 -21.01 2.46 -8.49
CA ALA A 599 -22.14 2.84 -7.66
C ALA A 599 -23.39 1.98 -7.98
N ASP A 600 -24.26 1.86 -7.00
CA ASP A 600 -25.54 1.15 -7.15
C ASP A 600 -26.48 1.85 -8.15
N PRO A 601 -27.30 1.11 -8.91
CA PRO A 601 -28.24 1.70 -9.88
C PRO A 601 -29.28 2.64 -9.29
N SER A 602 -29.65 2.46 -8.03
CA SER A 602 -30.57 3.35 -7.33
C SER A 602 -30.00 4.75 -7.09
N ARG A 603 -28.67 4.88 -7.13
CA ARG A 603 -28.01 6.17 -7.06
C ARG A 603 -28.20 6.95 -8.35
N LYS A 604 -29.11 7.91 -8.31
CA LYS A 604 -29.31 8.84 -9.43
C LYS A 604 -28.17 9.85 -9.44
N ARG A 605 -27.36 9.83 -10.50
CA ARG A 605 -26.19 10.72 -10.63
C ARG A 605 -26.54 12.07 -11.29
N LYS A 606 -27.73 12.20 -11.84
CA LYS A 606 -28.13 13.41 -12.57
C LYS A 606 -28.62 14.49 -11.60
N TYR A 607 -28.02 15.67 -11.73
CA TYR A 607 -28.43 16.91 -11.08
C TYR A 607 -29.20 17.80 -12.06
N VAL A 608 -29.70 18.96 -11.61
CA VAL A 608 -30.40 19.93 -12.48
C VAL A 608 -29.42 20.60 -13.44
N ASP A 609 -28.22 20.82 -12.98
CA ASP A 609 -27.13 21.57 -13.61
C ASP A 609 -25.94 20.72 -14.05
N ASP A 610 -25.95 19.40 -13.79
CA ASP A 610 -24.90 18.47 -14.18
C ASP A 610 -25.48 17.09 -14.54
N ASP A 611 -24.88 16.42 -15.52
CA ASP A 611 -25.31 15.10 -15.96
C ASP A 611 -24.83 13.95 -15.03
N GLY A 612 -23.99 14.28 -14.05
CA GLY A 612 -23.43 13.36 -13.05
C GLY A 612 -22.41 12.39 -13.60
N GLN A 613 -21.87 12.63 -14.81
CA GLN A 613 -20.80 11.80 -15.35
C GLN A 613 -19.45 12.30 -14.83
N ALA A 614 -18.53 11.37 -14.55
CA ALA A 614 -17.16 11.72 -14.23
C ALA A 614 -16.50 12.55 -15.33
N LEU A 615 -15.60 13.44 -14.96
CA LEU A 615 -14.79 14.19 -15.93
C LEU A 615 -13.91 13.22 -16.74
N PHE A 616 -13.21 12.31 -16.05
CA PHE A 616 -12.55 11.15 -16.64
C PHE A 616 -12.93 9.91 -15.84
N PRO A 617 -13.43 8.85 -16.49
CA PRO A 617 -13.96 7.69 -15.78
C PRO A 617 -12.85 6.75 -15.30
N PHE A 618 -13.15 5.91 -14.32
CA PHE A 618 -12.30 4.82 -13.87
C PHE A 618 -11.82 3.94 -15.05
N GLY A 619 -10.58 3.55 -15.04
CA GLY A 619 -9.94 2.74 -16.07
C GLY A 619 -9.55 3.51 -17.34
N PHE A 620 -9.85 4.81 -17.44
CA PHE A 620 -9.58 5.61 -18.64
C PHE A 620 -8.09 5.96 -18.77
N GLY A 621 -7.62 5.97 -20.01
CA GLY A 621 -6.31 6.46 -20.45
C GLY A 621 -6.18 6.26 -21.95
N LEU A 622 -5.49 7.19 -22.63
CA LEU A 622 -5.22 7.15 -24.05
C LEU A 622 -3.83 6.57 -24.34
N SER A 623 -3.59 6.22 -25.58
CA SER A 623 -2.31 5.77 -26.12
C SER A 623 -1.97 6.56 -27.40
N TYR A 624 -0.72 6.48 -27.86
CA TYR A 624 -0.32 6.98 -29.19
C TYR A 624 -0.69 6.01 -30.32
N THR A 625 -1.35 4.90 -29.99
CA THR A 625 -1.98 3.99 -30.94
C THR A 625 -3.45 3.79 -30.56
N ASN A 626 -4.19 3.01 -31.35
CA ASN A 626 -5.60 2.74 -31.10
C ASN A 626 -5.82 1.25 -30.95
N PHE A 627 -6.66 0.86 -29.97
CA PHE A 627 -7.03 -0.52 -29.76
C PHE A 627 -8.51 -0.73 -30.05
N SER A 628 -8.86 -1.89 -30.60
CA SER A 628 -10.23 -2.31 -30.84
C SER A 628 -10.51 -3.65 -30.21
N TYR A 629 -11.75 -3.86 -29.80
CA TYR A 629 -12.22 -5.04 -29.10
C TYR A 629 -13.29 -5.76 -29.92
N ALA A 630 -13.20 -7.09 -30.00
CA ALA A 630 -14.15 -7.92 -30.72
C ALA A 630 -14.32 -9.29 -30.08
N HIS A 631 -15.30 -10.05 -30.54
CA HIS A 631 -15.51 -11.47 -30.21
C HIS A 631 -15.53 -11.77 -28.70
N LEU A 632 -16.20 -10.91 -27.92
CA LEU A 632 -16.38 -11.15 -26.47
C LEU A 632 -17.27 -12.37 -26.25
N LEU A 633 -16.73 -13.37 -25.59
CA LEU A 633 -17.42 -14.60 -25.21
C LEU A 633 -17.37 -14.80 -23.70
N ALA A 634 -18.45 -15.30 -23.12
CA ALA A 634 -18.50 -15.71 -21.73
C ALA A 634 -19.16 -17.12 -21.62
N GLN A 635 -18.47 -18.02 -20.95
CA GLN A 635 -18.88 -19.42 -20.80
C GLN A 635 -19.07 -19.72 -19.32
N ALA A 636 -20.32 -20.04 -18.96
CA ALA A 636 -20.62 -20.53 -17.62
C ALA A 636 -20.07 -21.95 -17.44
N PRO A 637 -19.61 -22.30 -16.22
CA PRO A 637 -19.25 -23.67 -15.90
C PRO A 637 -20.47 -24.61 -15.94
N PRO A 638 -20.26 -25.94 -15.98
CA PRO A 638 -21.35 -26.91 -15.88
C PRO A 638 -22.17 -26.70 -14.59
N PRO A 639 -23.51 -26.97 -14.62
CA PRO A 639 -24.34 -26.86 -13.42
C PRO A 639 -23.79 -27.69 -12.25
N GLY A 640 -23.73 -27.12 -11.04
CA GLY A 640 -23.18 -27.75 -9.85
C GLY A 640 -21.64 -27.85 -9.80
N SER A 641 -20.93 -27.37 -10.83
CA SER A 641 -19.47 -27.24 -10.82
C SER A 641 -19.06 -25.99 -10.02
N HIS A 642 -17.86 -26.06 -9.41
CA HIS A 642 -17.20 -24.91 -8.78
C HIS A 642 -16.13 -24.25 -9.68
N GLU A 643 -16.08 -24.63 -10.95
CA GLU A 643 -15.15 -24.05 -11.91
C GLU A 643 -15.44 -22.57 -12.15
N ALA A 644 -14.42 -21.83 -12.62
CA ALA A 644 -14.55 -20.42 -12.96
C ALA A 644 -15.43 -20.20 -14.20
N VAL A 645 -16.02 -19.01 -14.30
CA VAL A 645 -16.60 -18.51 -15.56
C VAL A 645 -15.44 -18.07 -16.45
N ARG A 646 -15.35 -18.62 -17.65
CA ARG A 646 -14.35 -18.23 -18.63
C ARG A 646 -14.87 -17.09 -19.49
N VAL A 647 -14.16 -15.96 -19.49
CA VAL A 647 -14.42 -14.81 -20.36
C VAL A 647 -13.24 -14.65 -21.31
N SER A 648 -13.51 -14.46 -22.61
CA SER A 648 -12.45 -14.18 -23.59
C SER A 648 -12.87 -13.05 -24.53
N VAL A 649 -11.88 -12.24 -24.95
CA VAL A 649 -12.08 -11.13 -25.88
C VAL A 649 -10.86 -11.01 -26.79
N GLU A 650 -11.07 -10.66 -28.05
CA GLU A 650 -10.00 -10.31 -28.97
C GLU A 650 -9.69 -8.83 -28.87
N VAL A 651 -8.40 -8.50 -28.76
CA VAL A 651 -7.88 -7.14 -28.73
C VAL A 651 -6.92 -6.98 -29.88
N THR A 652 -7.12 -5.94 -30.69
CA THR A 652 -6.31 -5.61 -31.84
C THR A 652 -5.70 -4.21 -31.70
N ASN A 653 -4.40 -4.09 -31.88
CA ASN A 653 -3.77 -2.80 -32.11
C ASN A 653 -4.10 -2.34 -33.54
N ALA A 654 -5.00 -1.39 -33.69
CA ALA A 654 -5.47 -0.91 -35.00
C ALA A 654 -4.61 0.23 -35.58
N GLY A 655 -3.57 0.66 -34.88
CA GLY A 655 -2.69 1.75 -35.32
C GLY A 655 -1.33 1.29 -35.83
N GLU A 656 -0.47 2.27 -36.14
CA GLU A 656 0.85 2.08 -36.77
C GLU A 656 2.02 2.01 -35.75
N ARG A 657 1.72 2.15 -34.45
CA ARG A 657 2.71 2.14 -33.37
C ARG A 657 2.43 0.99 -32.41
N GLU A 658 3.47 0.31 -31.95
CA GLU A 658 3.33 -0.66 -30.88
C GLU A 658 2.95 0.01 -29.56
N GLY A 659 2.29 -0.71 -28.68
CA GLY A 659 1.88 -0.19 -27.39
C GLY A 659 1.22 -1.22 -26.51
N ASP A 660 1.08 -0.84 -25.23
CA ASP A 660 0.37 -1.66 -24.27
C ASP A 660 -1.09 -1.26 -24.19
N GLU A 661 -1.95 -2.26 -24.02
CA GLU A 661 -3.36 -2.08 -23.73
C GLU A 661 -3.71 -2.76 -22.42
N VAL A 662 -4.58 -2.11 -21.63
CA VAL A 662 -5.15 -2.67 -20.41
C VAL A 662 -6.58 -3.10 -20.69
N THR A 663 -6.75 -4.39 -20.97
CA THR A 663 -8.06 -4.99 -21.14
C THR A 663 -8.77 -5.16 -19.81
N GLN A 664 -9.98 -4.65 -19.68
CA GLN A 664 -10.78 -4.65 -18.45
C GLN A 664 -12.09 -5.39 -18.68
N ILE A 665 -12.45 -6.27 -17.72
CA ILE A 665 -13.69 -7.06 -17.75
C ILE A 665 -14.56 -6.66 -16.58
N TYR A 666 -15.79 -6.25 -16.88
CA TYR A 666 -16.80 -5.88 -15.90
C TYR A 666 -17.99 -6.81 -15.95
N LEU A 667 -18.58 -7.11 -14.80
CA LEU A 667 -19.74 -7.98 -14.68
C LEU A 667 -20.85 -7.36 -13.84
N ARG A 668 -22.10 -7.79 -14.12
CA ARG A 668 -23.26 -7.55 -13.29
C ARG A 668 -24.26 -8.70 -13.45
N GLN A 669 -24.83 -9.13 -12.35
CA GLN A 669 -26.00 -10.01 -12.37
C GLN A 669 -27.25 -9.21 -12.76
N GLY A 670 -28.06 -9.72 -13.70
CA GLY A 670 -29.22 -9.01 -14.21
C GLY A 670 -30.33 -8.84 -13.18
N THR A 671 -30.48 -9.84 -12.28
CA THR A 671 -31.43 -9.80 -11.14
C THR A 671 -30.79 -10.57 -9.99
N SER A 672 -30.77 -10.00 -8.81
CA SER A 672 -30.23 -10.57 -7.59
C SER A 672 -31.14 -10.27 -6.39
N SER A 673 -30.97 -11.01 -5.29
CA SER A 673 -31.80 -10.83 -4.08
C SER A 673 -31.54 -9.52 -3.33
N VAL A 674 -30.44 -8.84 -3.64
CA VAL A 674 -30.06 -7.52 -3.12
C VAL A 674 -29.55 -6.65 -4.27
N GLU A 675 -29.57 -5.33 -4.10
CA GLU A 675 -29.00 -4.40 -5.07
C GLU A 675 -27.48 -4.63 -5.18
N THR A 676 -26.95 -4.59 -6.41
CA THR A 676 -25.53 -4.72 -6.73
C THR A 676 -25.12 -3.59 -7.65
N PRO A 677 -23.84 -3.21 -7.66
CA PRO A 677 -23.32 -2.13 -8.50
C PRO A 677 -23.72 -2.24 -9.97
N GLU A 678 -23.82 -1.09 -10.65
CA GLU A 678 -24.15 -1.02 -12.10
C GLU A 678 -23.20 -1.89 -12.94
N ARG A 679 -21.94 -1.95 -12.54
CA ARG A 679 -20.91 -2.89 -13.02
C ARG A 679 -19.78 -2.98 -12.01
N SER A 680 -19.11 -4.12 -11.95
CA SER A 680 -17.95 -4.36 -11.09
C SER A 680 -16.81 -4.94 -11.89
N LEU A 681 -15.61 -4.42 -11.73
CA LEU A 681 -14.39 -5.00 -12.31
C LEU A 681 -14.19 -6.41 -11.76
N LYS A 682 -13.92 -7.37 -12.64
CA LYS A 682 -13.70 -8.79 -12.30
C LYS A 682 -12.51 -9.41 -13.03
N GLY A 683 -11.80 -8.62 -13.80
CA GLY A 683 -10.58 -9.05 -14.48
C GLY A 683 -9.93 -7.88 -15.22
N PHE A 684 -8.62 -7.88 -15.26
CA PHE A 684 -7.83 -6.96 -16.08
C PHE A 684 -6.53 -7.65 -16.51
N SER A 685 -5.98 -7.18 -17.63
CA SER A 685 -4.69 -7.66 -18.14
C SER A 685 -4.03 -6.58 -18.98
N ARG A 686 -2.78 -6.22 -18.63
CA ARG A 686 -1.92 -5.39 -19.46
C ARG A 686 -1.19 -6.27 -20.46
N ILE A 687 -1.26 -5.93 -21.75
CA ILE A 687 -0.66 -6.70 -22.83
C ILE A 687 0.04 -5.75 -23.82
N HIS A 688 1.20 -6.17 -24.31
CA HIS A 688 1.91 -5.49 -25.38
C HIS A 688 1.48 -6.01 -26.75
N LEU A 689 1.13 -5.11 -27.68
CA LEU A 689 0.73 -5.45 -29.05
C LEU A 689 1.51 -4.66 -30.08
N LYS A 690 2.06 -5.35 -31.08
CA LYS A 690 2.65 -4.72 -32.27
C LYS A 690 1.57 -4.12 -33.15
N PRO A 691 1.93 -3.20 -34.08
CA PRO A 691 0.98 -2.70 -35.06
C PRO A 691 0.23 -3.84 -35.77
N HIS A 692 -1.10 -3.72 -35.84
CA HIS A 692 -2.03 -4.68 -36.46
C HIS A 692 -2.03 -6.08 -35.83
N GLU A 693 -1.37 -6.28 -34.68
CA GLU A 693 -1.44 -7.54 -33.93
C GLU A 693 -2.80 -7.69 -33.25
N THR A 694 -3.40 -8.88 -33.40
CA THR A 694 -4.59 -9.30 -32.65
C THR A 694 -4.22 -10.40 -31.67
N ARG A 695 -4.72 -10.30 -30.44
CA ARG A 695 -4.53 -11.30 -29.40
C ARG A 695 -5.83 -11.59 -28.67
N THR A 696 -6.10 -12.88 -28.42
CA THR A 696 -7.21 -13.29 -27.56
C THR A 696 -6.74 -13.30 -26.10
N ILE A 697 -7.44 -12.57 -25.25
CA ILE A 697 -7.20 -12.50 -23.81
C ILE A 697 -8.30 -13.28 -23.13
N SER A 698 -7.92 -14.12 -22.18
CA SER A 698 -8.87 -14.95 -21.42
C SER A 698 -8.74 -14.69 -19.91
N PHE A 699 -9.89 -14.66 -19.25
CA PHE A 699 -10.02 -14.48 -17.81
C PHE A 699 -10.82 -15.64 -17.23
N ASP A 700 -10.32 -16.24 -16.17
CA ASP A 700 -11.05 -17.20 -15.36
C ASP A 700 -11.58 -16.47 -14.12
N VAL A 701 -12.88 -16.13 -14.13
CA VAL A 701 -13.55 -15.42 -13.02
C VAL A 701 -14.10 -16.46 -12.04
N PRO A 702 -13.50 -16.59 -10.83
CA PRO A 702 -13.97 -17.53 -9.83
C PRO A 702 -15.43 -17.27 -9.45
N GLN A 703 -16.20 -18.29 -9.16
CA GLN A 703 -17.61 -18.12 -8.75
C GLN A 703 -17.73 -17.33 -7.44
N SER A 704 -16.71 -17.33 -6.57
CA SER A 704 -16.65 -16.50 -5.38
C SER A 704 -16.68 -15.00 -5.70
N GLU A 705 -16.18 -14.59 -6.88
CA GLU A 705 -16.25 -13.19 -7.34
C GLU A 705 -17.65 -12.78 -7.84
N LEU A 706 -18.54 -13.75 -8.04
CA LEU A 706 -19.95 -13.53 -8.37
C LEU A 706 -20.85 -13.60 -7.15
N ALA A 707 -20.31 -13.98 -5.99
CA ALA A 707 -21.06 -14.09 -4.74
C ALA A 707 -21.47 -12.72 -4.21
N ILE A 708 -22.67 -12.63 -3.65
CA ILE A 708 -23.23 -11.48 -2.99
C ILE A 708 -23.48 -11.78 -1.50
N TRP A 709 -23.40 -10.75 -0.66
CA TRP A 709 -23.82 -10.84 0.74
C TRP A 709 -25.33 -10.59 0.80
N ASN A 710 -26.09 -11.69 0.89
CA ASN A 710 -27.55 -11.66 0.76
C ASN A 710 -28.27 -11.09 2.01
N ALA A 711 -29.59 -11.05 1.98
CA ALA A 711 -30.42 -10.51 3.06
C ALA A 711 -30.34 -11.36 4.35
N GLU A 712 -30.00 -12.65 4.24
CA GLU A 712 -29.83 -13.58 5.36
C GLU A 712 -28.43 -13.51 6.00
N GLY A 713 -27.55 -12.58 5.53
CA GLY A 713 -26.19 -12.45 6.05
C GLY A 713 -25.29 -13.63 5.67
N LYS A 714 -25.32 -14.04 4.39
CA LYS A 714 -24.50 -15.13 3.84
C LYS A 714 -23.94 -14.77 2.49
N TRP A 715 -22.72 -15.22 2.21
CA TRP A 715 -22.16 -15.22 0.87
C TRP A 715 -22.85 -16.32 0.04
N VAL A 716 -23.47 -15.91 -1.07
CA VAL A 716 -24.14 -16.82 -2.00
C VAL A 716 -23.86 -16.42 -3.44
N THR A 717 -23.61 -17.40 -4.30
CA THR A 717 -23.61 -17.20 -5.75
C THR A 717 -25.00 -17.62 -6.26
N GLU A 718 -25.79 -16.63 -6.68
CA GLU A 718 -27.16 -16.87 -7.11
C GLU A 718 -27.21 -17.29 -8.59
N PRO A 719 -28.05 -18.28 -8.95
CA PRO A 719 -28.33 -18.56 -10.35
C PRO A 719 -28.95 -17.36 -11.04
N GLY A 720 -28.65 -17.18 -12.33
CA GLY A 720 -29.22 -16.08 -13.10
C GLY A 720 -28.37 -15.71 -14.31
N THR A 721 -28.84 -14.72 -15.06
CA THR A 721 -28.13 -14.18 -16.21
C THR A 721 -27.22 -13.06 -15.78
N PHE A 722 -25.96 -13.14 -16.19
CA PHE A 722 -24.94 -12.12 -15.97
C PHE A 722 -24.61 -11.41 -17.29
N LYS A 723 -24.52 -10.10 -17.23
CA LYS A 723 -24.00 -9.28 -18.31
C LYS A 723 -22.50 -9.04 -18.11
N VAL A 724 -21.75 -9.13 -19.18
CA VAL A 724 -20.31 -8.92 -19.23
C VAL A 724 -20.01 -7.79 -20.18
N TRP A 725 -19.09 -6.92 -19.80
CA TRP A 725 -18.51 -5.86 -20.64
C TRP A 725 -17.01 -6.06 -20.73
N ALA A 726 -16.44 -5.73 -21.91
CA ALA A 726 -14.99 -5.70 -22.13
C ALA A 726 -14.57 -4.43 -22.86
N GLY A 727 -13.45 -3.87 -22.46
CA GLY A 727 -12.88 -2.67 -23.07
C GLY A 727 -11.74 -2.06 -22.26
N GLY A 728 -11.33 -0.84 -22.61
CA GLY A 728 -10.21 -0.13 -21.98
C GLY A 728 -10.61 0.80 -20.83
N SER A 729 -11.87 0.81 -20.38
CA SER A 729 -12.33 1.62 -19.24
C SER A 729 -13.67 1.12 -18.71
N SER A 730 -14.13 1.71 -17.59
CA SER A 730 -15.48 1.45 -17.05
C SER A 730 -16.64 1.85 -17.98
N LEU A 731 -16.37 2.58 -19.05
CA LEU A 731 -17.35 2.91 -20.11
C LEU A 731 -17.37 1.89 -21.25
N ALA A 732 -16.71 0.73 -21.11
CA ALA A 732 -16.74 -0.36 -22.08
C ALA A 732 -18.15 -0.67 -22.55
N ASP A 733 -18.35 -0.84 -23.89
CA ASP A 733 -19.65 -1.01 -24.55
C ASP A 733 -19.77 -2.38 -25.26
N LEU A 734 -18.65 -3.07 -25.54
CA LEU A 734 -18.71 -4.44 -26.06
C LEU A 734 -19.26 -5.38 -25.00
N THR A 735 -20.37 -6.08 -25.32
CA THR A 735 -21.11 -6.86 -24.31
C THR A 735 -21.45 -8.26 -24.77
N THR A 736 -21.53 -9.16 -23.78
CA THR A 736 -22.13 -10.51 -23.94
C THR A 736 -22.86 -10.87 -22.64
N ASN A 737 -23.50 -12.04 -22.64
CA ASN A 737 -24.17 -12.57 -21.45
C ASN A 737 -23.84 -14.05 -21.28
N PHE A 738 -23.89 -14.52 -20.03
CA PHE A 738 -23.93 -15.95 -19.70
C PHE A 738 -24.98 -16.20 -18.62
N THR A 739 -25.36 -17.47 -18.45
CA THR A 739 -26.35 -17.85 -17.42
C THR A 739 -25.78 -18.94 -16.53
N LEU A 740 -25.69 -18.64 -15.23
CA LEU A 740 -25.43 -19.65 -14.20
C LEU A 740 -26.74 -20.40 -13.93
N LYS A 741 -26.70 -21.72 -14.08
CA LYS A 741 -27.81 -22.59 -13.74
C LYS A 741 -27.66 -23.08 -12.30
N PRO A 742 -28.78 -23.41 -11.61
CA PRO A 742 -28.77 -23.99 -10.27
C PRO A 742 -27.93 -25.26 -10.16
#